data_6da8b9ca65d6b65a48b00b7f41b3d3fd
#
_entry.id   6da8b9ca65d6b65a48b00b7f41b3d3fd
#
_cell.length_a   1.000
_cell.length_b   1.000
_cell.length_c   1.000
_cell.angle_alpha   90.00
_cell.angle_beta   90.00
_cell.angle_gamma   90.00
#
_symmetry.space_group_name_H-M   'P 1'
#
loop_
_entity.id
_entity.type
_entity.pdbx_description
1 polymer ?
#
loop_
_entity_poly.entity_id
_entity_poly.type
_entity_poly.pdbx_seq_one_letter_code
_entity_poly.pdbx_strand_id
1 'polypeptide(L)'
;MKKFNNQSYGSQVGRMNNGGGKFRRIALFPLMLLMLLLLPANMVAQTAASSSKYIATYESSTQTLTFKEYAGENLPENSAWVKDNVSVECLIENVTIKYIVFDKSFSTYTPTSLNGFFKRLKNLEKITGLEYLNTEKVTDMQKMFYNCKNLSSLDLSNFNTEKVTDMNKMFYNCNKLSSLDLSNFNTEKVTNMSGMFYYCNKLSSLDLSNFNTEKVTNMSGMFFGCSALTTIYASDNFKTDKVTVGSNMFGGCTNLKGYDSSKTDHTYANCSTTGYFTPGCAYAEFDNATKTLTFRYKRVKPEGAYDLNVGDNDPGWYAQRENIEKVVFDASFANARPTSCYRWFYKCTSLTEIEGIENLNTQNVENMRYMFASCIKLKSLDVSKFNTANVTHMANMFEDCEELSSLDLSNFDTQNVKYMDKMFRNCNSLTSLDLSNFDTQNLNFMSQMFHNCNSLTSLDVSNFNTQKVIEMSLMFYNCNSLTSLDVSNFDTQTVINMSEMFYGCQNLSSLDLSKFDTQNTTYMYKMFYGCSGLKTIYVSDKFVITKEKDGSNMFSGCTNLKGFIDYISNSDKDNNEYANYKTGYFTKLVGKNGEEKIGATGDALTTENLVLDDGKDFVAYEPFAAKAASYNRTINPGTTWATLCLPFEVSLENQNFRAFKLLSADDVAETVELEEIETSIAAGTPVIIKMKDGANSLSISEADKAIAKDVQASETANGNYQLQGIYTQKVFDKVADNNCYIVKGNKLMNPAKLLENSSTTQVGSKPFRAYMVDKSSAPAAGARMFSIAIGGGTTAIDSLNTIANDKAVYYDLQGNRLNAPQKGINIVKRNGKTMKVIIK
;
A
#
# COMPACT_ATOMS: atom_id res chain seq x y z
N MET A 1 18.47 -33.97 -7.24
CA MET A 1 19.85 -34.26 -7.68
C MET A 1 20.64 -32.96 -7.80
N LYS A 2 21.83 -32.96 -7.17
CA LYS A 2 22.92 -31.95 -7.21
C LYS A 2 22.60 -30.59 -6.60
N LYS A 3 22.95 -30.22 -5.36
CA LYS A 3 24.26 -30.10 -4.64
C LYS A 3 25.29 -29.22 -5.37
N PHE A 4 25.70 -28.20 -4.68
CA PHE A 4 27.05 -27.66 -4.36
C PHE A 4 26.95 -26.16 -4.14
N ASN A 5 27.68 -25.44 -3.31
CA ASN A 5 28.55 -25.76 -2.16
C ASN A 5 28.80 -24.47 -1.39
N ASN A 6 29.06 -24.62 -0.10
CA ASN A 6 29.67 -23.64 0.82
C ASN A 6 31.07 -23.25 0.34
N GLN A 7 31.47 -22.01 0.62
CA GLN A 7 32.84 -21.77 1.12
C GLN A 7 32.92 -20.59 2.08
N SER A 8 33.35 -20.91 3.25
CA SER A 8 33.86 -20.06 4.34
C SER A 8 35.32 -19.67 4.10
N TYR A 9 35.72 -18.48 4.55
CA TYR A 9 37.06 -18.13 5.00
C TYR A 9 36.88 -16.89 5.88
N GLY A 10 37.28 -16.79 7.11
CA GLY A 10 38.53 -17.25 7.71
C GLY A 10 39.20 -16.03 8.33
N SER A 11 39.29 -16.05 9.63
CA SER A 11 39.94 -15.11 10.52
C SER A 11 41.39 -14.82 10.14
N GLN A 12 41.86 -13.56 10.37
CA GLN A 12 43.23 -13.37 10.84
C GLN A 12 43.34 -12.20 11.84
N VAL A 13 43.86 -12.57 12.97
CA VAL A 13 44.40 -11.77 14.05
C VAL A 13 45.77 -11.23 13.62
N GLY A 14 46.06 -9.97 13.86
CA GLY A 14 47.38 -9.34 13.70
C GLY A 14 47.62 -8.33 14.81
N ARG A 15 48.45 -8.73 15.77
CA ARG A 15 49.04 -7.91 16.83
C ARG A 15 50.23 -7.10 16.32
N MET A 16 50.52 -6.07 17.10
CA MET A 16 51.79 -5.34 17.31
C MET A 16 51.81 -3.93 16.69
N ASN A 17 52.40 -2.89 17.25
CA ASN A 17 53.14 -2.66 18.48
C ASN A 17 53.28 -1.14 18.68
N ASN A 18 53.45 -0.75 19.91
CA ASN A 18 54.05 0.42 20.53
C ASN A 18 54.74 1.47 19.62
N GLY A 19 54.43 2.72 19.91
CA GLY A 19 55.26 3.88 19.57
C GLY A 19 54.81 5.11 20.37
N GLY A 20 55.53 5.42 21.39
CA GLY A 20 55.28 6.51 22.34
C GLY A 20 55.44 7.90 21.71
N GLY A 21 54.62 8.82 22.13
CA GLY A 21 54.70 10.24 21.84
C GLY A 21 53.99 11.06 22.90
N LYS A 22 54.77 11.52 23.91
CA LYS A 22 54.35 12.53 24.87
C LYS A 22 53.96 13.82 24.11
N PHE A 23 52.76 14.33 24.34
CA PHE A 23 52.52 15.78 24.28
C PHE A 23 51.41 16.21 25.21
N ARG A 24 51.82 16.94 26.24
CA ARG A 24 51.25 18.09 26.95
C ARG A 24 49.74 18.19 27.15
N ARG A 25 49.32 17.98 28.38
CA ARG A 25 48.15 18.57 29.02
C ARG A 25 48.24 20.10 28.90
N ILE A 26 47.30 20.71 28.23
CA ILE A 26 46.96 22.12 28.41
C ILE A 26 45.67 22.15 29.19
N ALA A 27 45.75 22.71 30.40
CA ALA A 27 44.68 22.95 31.32
C ALA A 27 43.74 24.04 30.73
N LEU A 28 42.49 23.67 30.48
CA LEU A 28 41.38 24.56 30.18
C LEU A 28 40.38 24.47 31.32
N PHE A 29 40.81 24.81 32.49
CA PHE A 29 39.98 25.12 33.66
C PHE A 29 40.61 26.35 34.32
N PRO A 30 40.20 27.57 33.93
CA PRO A 30 39.50 28.48 34.79
C PRO A 30 38.69 29.58 34.06
N LEU A 31 37.98 29.32 32.98
CA LEU A 31 37.13 30.33 32.35
C LEU A 31 35.63 30.11 32.57
N MET A 32 35.22 29.00 33.19
CA MET A 32 33.81 28.73 33.52
C MET A 32 33.43 29.17 34.96
N LEU A 33 34.39 29.57 35.79
CA LEU A 33 34.12 30.06 37.14
C LEU A 33 34.02 31.59 37.24
N LEU A 34 34.32 32.34 36.16
CA LEU A 34 34.25 33.81 36.18
C LEU A 34 32.99 34.39 35.54
N MET A 35 32.14 33.54 34.86
CA MET A 35 30.82 33.95 34.34
C MET A 35 29.66 33.71 35.32
N LEU A 36 29.88 33.08 36.46
CA LEU A 36 28.85 32.89 37.51
C LEU A 36 28.80 34.00 38.57
N LEU A 37 29.60 35.07 38.47
CA LEU A 37 29.64 36.16 39.41
C LEU A 37 29.14 37.50 38.90
N LEU A 38 28.51 37.59 37.76
CA LEU A 38 27.95 38.83 37.20
C LEU A 38 26.51 38.69 36.73
N LEU A 39 25.68 37.85 37.38
CA LEU A 39 24.24 37.95 37.25
C LEU A 39 23.69 38.73 38.45
N PRO A 40 22.82 39.72 38.21
CA PRO A 40 22.27 40.50 39.31
C PRO A 40 21.41 39.60 40.22
N ALA A 41 21.53 39.82 41.53
CA ALA A 41 20.92 39.04 42.62
C ALA A 41 19.39 38.99 42.63
N ASN A 42 18.71 39.51 41.58
CA ASN A 42 17.26 39.54 41.42
C ASN A 42 16.71 38.53 40.41
N MET A 43 17.51 37.56 39.87
CA MET A 43 17.05 36.57 38.94
C MET A 43 17.07 35.13 39.51
N VAL A 44 17.33 34.95 40.81
CA VAL A 44 17.28 33.64 41.48
C VAL A 44 15.96 33.39 42.21
N ALA A 45 15.03 34.36 42.14
CA ALA A 45 13.75 34.27 42.85
C ALA A 45 12.51 33.97 41.98
N GLN A 46 12.69 33.40 40.78
CA GLN A 46 11.54 33.13 39.88
C GLN A 46 11.62 31.83 39.09
N THR A 47 12.15 30.74 39.68
CA THR A 47 11.93 29.38 39.22
C THR A 47 11.87 28.38 40.40
N ALA A 48 11.20 28.72 41.44
CA ALA A 48 10.65 27.75 42.37
C ALA A 48 9.14 27.59 42.02
N ALA A 49 8.84 26.95 40.90
CA ALA A 49 7.61 26.20 40.79
C ALA A 49 7.66 25.20 41.95
N SER A 50 6.77 25.33 42.94
CA SER A 50 6.60 24.42 44.04
C SER A 50 6.50 23.00 43.50
N SER A 51 7.59 22.23 43.48
CA SER A 51 7.49 20.80 43.26
C SER A 51 6.75 20.24 44.45
N SER A 52 5.50 19.82 44.22
CA SER A 52 4.70 19.12 45.22
C SER A 52 5.55 18.03 45.84
N LYS A 53 5.67 18.03 47.15
CA LYS A 53 6.44 17.05 47.91
C LYS A 53 5.46 16.05 48.51
N TYR A 54 5.81 14.78 48.51
CA TYR A 54 4.98 13.72 49.07
C TYR A 54 5.60 13.20 50.35
N ILE A 55 4.77 12.93 51.34
CA ILE A 55 5.22 12.40 52.65
C ILE A 55 4.46 11.13 52.97
N ALA A 56 5.10 10.30 53.78
CA ALA A 56 4.50 9.20 54.50
C ALA A 56 4.51 9.53 56.00
N THR A 57 3.35 9.55 56.64
CA THR A 57 3.17 9.87 58.08
C THR A 57 2.69 8.64 58.83
N TYR A 58 3.40 8.28 59.91
CA TYR A 58 3.07 7.10 60.72
C TYR A 58 2.35 7.48 61.99
N GLU A 59 1.23 6.82 62.26
CA GLU A 59 0.47 6.91 63.48
C GLU A 59 0.62 5.62 64.30
N SER A 60 1.26 5.73 65.49
CA SER A 60 1.57 4.58 66.36
C SER A 60 0.37 3.95 67.04
N SER A 61 -0.67 4.72 67.36
CA SER A 61 -1.90 4.23 67.99
C SER A 61 -2.68 3.27 67.12
N THR A 62 -2.74 3.52 65.83
CA THR A 62 -3.41 2.71 64.81
C THR A 62 -2.49 1.82 63.99
N GLN A 63 -1.19 1.98 64.12
CA GLN A 63 -0.14 1.34 63.31
C GLN A 63 -0.35 1.57 61.81
N THR A 64 -0.81 2.79 61.48
CA THR A 64 -1.17 3.21 60.11
C THR A 64 -0.13 4.14 59.50
N LEU A 65 0.29 3.88 58.27
CA LEU A 65 1.12 4.77 57.48
C LEU A 65 0.27 5.41 56.37
N THR A 66 0.20 6.76 56.37
CA THR A 66 -0.59 7.51 55.41
C THR A 66 0.31 8.25 54.43
N PHE A 67 0.10 8.05 53.12
CA PHE A 67 0.78 8.75 52.01
C PHE A 67 -0.11 9.90 51.55
N LYS A 68 0.50 11.11 51.40
CA LYS A 68 -0.22 12.30 50.93
C LYS A 68 0.71 13.32 50.33
N GLU A 69 0.18 14.26 49.56
CA GLU A 69 0.86 15.46 49.15
C GLU A 69 1.05 16.40 50.37
N TYR A 70 2.17 17.14 50.42
CA TYR A 70 2.47 18.03 51.50
C TYR A 70 3.19 19.29 51.00
N ALA A 71 2.63 20.44 51.33
CA ALA A 71 3.15 21.73 50.90
C ALA A 71 4.09 22.42 51.87
N GLY A 72 4.26 21.84 53.10
CA GLY A 72 5.10 22.42 54.12
C GLY A 72 6.60 22.18 53.90
N GLU A 73 7.45 23.10 54.41
CA GLU A 73 8.90 22.97 54.32
C GLU A 73 9.48 21.98 55.32
N ASN A 74 8.88 21.90 56.51
CA ASN A 74 9.34 21.04 57.60
C ASN A 74 8.49 19.78 57.69
N LEU A 75 9.14 18.63 57.82
CA LEU A 75 8.43 17.34 58.00
C LEU A 75 7.67 17.33 59.33
N PRO A 76 6.41 16.89 59.34
CA PRO A 76 5.70 16.55 60.59
C PRO A 76 6.42 15.46 61.37
N GLU A 77 6.19 15.39 62.66
CA GLU A 77 6.67 14.29 63.51
C GLU A 77 6.23 12.94 62.94
N ASN A 78 7.08 11.94 63.02
CA ASN A 78 6.84 10.57 62.52
C ASN A 78 6.56 10.52 60.97
N SER A 79 7.12 11.46 60.23
CA SER A 79 6.95 11.54 58.78
C SER A 79 8.27 11.42 58.01
N ALA A 80 8.21 10.95 56.79
CA ALA A 80 9.33 10.89 55.85
C ALA A 80 8.97 11.37 54.45
N TRP A 81 9.93 12.00 53.75
CA TRP A 81 9.76 12.34 52.34
C TRP A 81 9.71 11.08 51.47
N VAL A 82 8.68 10.96 50.66
CA VAL A 82 8.59 9.88 49.66
C VAL A 82 9.52 10.20 48.50
N LYS A 83 10.36 9.25 48.15
CA LYS A 83 11.27 9.35 47.00
C LYS A 83 11.11 8.14 46.07
N ASP A 84 11.35 8.35 44.79
CA ASP A 84 11.38 7.26 43.81
C ASP A 84 12.48 6.23 44.22
N ASN A 85 12.23 4.96 43.99
CA ASN A 85 13.11 3.84 44.32
C ASN A 85 13.43 3.63 45.81
N VAL A 86 12.66 4.20 46.73
CA VAL A 86 12.85 3.99 48.18
C VAL A 86 11.70 3.13 48.71
N SER A 87 12.02 2.02 49.37
CA SER A 87 11.01 1.19 50.03
C SER A 87 10.44 1.83 51.31
N VAL A 88 9.16 1.51 51.58
CA VAL A 88 8.47 1.95 52.81
C VAL A 88 9.24 1.56 54.10
N GLU A 89 9.87 0.37 54.12
CA GLU A 89 10.72 -0.10 55.23
C GLU A 89 11.87 0.89 55.56
N CYS A 90 12.38 1.60 54.55
CA CYS A 90 13.47 2.58 54.71
C CYS A 90 12.95 4.01 54.94
N LEU A 91 11.66 4.29 54.76
CA LEU A 91 11.10 5.62 55.02
C LEU A 91 10.92 5.89 56.50
N ILE A 92 10.46 4.88 57.28
CA ILE A 92 10.22 4.98 58.73
C ILE A 92 10.75 3.72 59.37
N GLU A 93 11.87 3.89 60.14
CA GLU A 93 12.56 2.78 60.76
C GLU A 93 11.94 2.35 62.07
N ASN A 94 12.07 1.07 62.41
CA ASN A 94 11.73 0.49 63.72
C ASN A 94 10.24 0.59 64.11
N VAL A 95 9.32 0.69 63.14
CA VAL A 95 7.85 0.72 63.38
C VAL A 95 7.16 -0.53 62.87
N THR A 96 6.03 -0.86 63.50
CA THR A 96 5.16 -1.93 63.04
C THR A 96 4.01 -1.36 62.22
N ILE A 97 4.03 -1.54 60.89
CA ILE A 97 3.00 -1.08 60.01
C ILE A 97 2.00 -2.21 59.78
N LYS A 98 0.74 -1.98 60.12
CA LYS A 98 -0.41 -2.91 59.82
C LYS A 98 -1.29 -2.38 58.71
N TYR A 99 -1.44 -1.07 58.63
CA TYR A 99 -2.32 -0.47 57.65
C TYR A 99 -1.57 0.59 56.82
N ILE A 100 -1.86 0.64 55.56
CA ILE A 100 -1.39 1.72 54.64
C ILE A 100 -2.58 2.40 54.04
N VAL A 101 -2.55 3.72 53.99
CA VAL A 101 -3.59 4.56 53.38
C VAL A 101 -2.92 5.51 52.38
N PHE A 102 -3.43 5.51 51.18
CA PHE A 102 -3.10 6.55 50.21
C PHE A 102 -4.23 7.57 50.20
N ASP A 103 -3.90 8.81 50.54
CA ASP A 103 -4.82 9.92 50.42
C ASP A 103 -4.99 10.31 48.94
N LYS A 104 -6.17 10.85 48.59
CA LYS A 104 -6.48 11.25 47.21
C LYS A 104 -5.44 12.22 46.63
N SER A 105 -4.83 13.08 47.45
CA SER A 105 -3.79 14.02 47.03
C SER A 105 -2.52 13.31 46.50
N PHE A 106 -2.32 12.04 46.84
CA PHE A 106 -1.18 11.26 46.36
C PHE A 106 -1.29 10.88 44.88
N SER A 107 -2.44 11.03 44.24
CA SER A 107 -2.69 10.68 42.84
C SER A 107 -1.81 11.40 41.81
N THR A 108 -1.22 12.54 42.22
CA THR A 108 -0.28 13.31 41.37
C THR A 108 1.18 12.82 41.47
N TYR A 109 1.48 11.89 42.39
CA TYR A 109 2.79 11.23 42.47
C TYR A 109 2.95 10.21 41.34
N THR A 110 3.94 10.38 40.48
CA THR A 110 4.18 9.54 39.31
C THR A 110 5.55 8.86 39.37
N PRO A 111 5.69 7.74 40.12
CA PRO A 111 6.96 7.04 40.22
C PRO A 111 7.35 6.37 38.89
N THR A 112 8.65 6.20 38.70
CA THR A 112 9.19 5.44 37.57
C THR A 112 9.53 4.00 37.94
N SER A 113 9.69 3.72 39.22
CA SER A 113 9.93 2.40 39.77
C SER A 113 9.23 2.21 41.12
N LEU A 114 8.65 1.04 41.28
CA LEU A 114 8.08 0.55 42.54
C LEU A 114 8.85 -0.68 43.07
N ASN A 115 10.12 -0.82 42.69
CA ASN A 115 10.98 -1.91 43.14
C ASN A 115 11.05 -1.99 44.66
N GLY A 116 10.48 -3.06 45.20
CA GLY A 116 10.47 -3.30 46.64
C GLY A 116 9.71 -2.25 47.45
N PHE A 117 8.77 -1.49 46.88
CA PHE A 117 8.11 -0.37 47.57
C PHE A 117 7.51 -0.80 48.90
N PHE A 118 6.78 -1.92 48.98
CA PHE A 118 6.21 -2.49 50.22
C PHE A 118 6.99 -3.69 50.71
N LYS A 119 8.21 -3.93 50.28
CA LYS A 119 8.97 -5.13 50.66
C LYS A 119 9.11 -5.26 52.16
N ARG A 120 9.03 -6.52 52.68
CA ARG A 120 9.27 -6.93 54.07
C ARG A 120 8.32 -6.37 55.14
N LEU A 121 7.22 -5.73 54.72
CA LEU A 121 6.18 -5.31 55.66
C LEU A 121 5.39 -6.54 56.15
N LYS A 122 6.00 -7.33 57.03
CA LYS A 122 5.49 -8.64 57.46
C LYS A 122 4.15 -8.55 58.20
N ASN A 123 3.90 -7.41 58.86
CA ASN A 123 2.68 -7.18 59.68
C ASN A 123 1.59 -6.45 58.89
N LEU A 124 1.82 -6.06 57.66
CA LEU A 124 0.88 -5.36 56.81
C LEU A 124 -0.33 -6.25 56.53
N GLU A 125 -1.51 -5.80 56.93
CA GLU A 125 -2.79 -6.51 56.83
C GLU A 125 -3.67 -5.99 55.68
N LYS A 126 -3.64 -4.64 55.42
CA LYS A 126 -4.48 -3.98 54.45
C LYS A 126 -3.84 -2.71 53.89
N ILE A 127 -4.07 -2.46 52.60
CA ILE A 127 -3.82 -1.19 51.94
C ILE A 127 -5.13 -0.60 51.49
N THR A 128 -5.34 0.68 51.69
CA THR A 128 -6.56 1.42 51.31
C THR A 128 -6.15 2.62 50.45
N GLY A 129 -6.95 2.98 49.47
CA GLY A 129 -6.65 4.11 48.55
C GLY A 129 -5.56 3.78 47.54
N LEU A 130 -5.27 2.49 47.27
CA LEU A 130 -4.21 2.08 46.36
C LEU A 130 -4.48 2.56 44.92
N GLU A 131 -5.73 2.90 44.61
CA GLU A 131 -6.13 3.59 43.36
C GLU A 131 -5.51 4.97 43.18
N TYR A 132 -5.01 5.58 44.24
CA TYR A 132 -4.30 6.87 44.20
C TYR A 132 -2.78 6.71 44.00
N LEU A 133 -2.26 5.48 43.91
CA LEU A 133 -0.87 5.25 43.50
C LEU A 133 -0.80 5.16 41.98
N ASN A 134 -0.40 6.26 41.34
CA ASN A 134 -0.31 6.33 39.87
C ASN A 134 0.85 5.49 39.33
N THR A 135 0.55 4.45 38.53
CA THR A 135 1.54 3.52 37.99
C THR A 135 1.84 3.72 36.49
N GLU A 136 1.29 4.75 35.87
CA GLU A 136 1.40 5.00 34.43
C GLU A 136 2.84 5.07 33.90
N LYS A 137 3.79 5.53 34.73
CA LYS A 137 5.22 5.68 34.35
C LYS A 137 6.11 4.56 34.87
N VAL A 138 5.56 3.61 35.61
CA VAL A 138 6.34 2.55 36.26
C VAL A 138 6.87 1.55 35.23
N THR A 139 8.16 1.31 35.28
CA THR A 139 8.86 0.32 34.43
C THR A 139 9.38 -0.89 35.20
N ASP A 140 9.44 -0.82 36.53
CA ASP A 140 9.99 -1.86 37.39
C ASP A 140 9.08 -2.06 38.64
N MET A 141 8.49 -3.25 38.76
CA MET A 141 7.67 -3.69 39.90
C MET A 141 8.30 -4.86 40.66
N GLN A 142 9.61 -5.06 40.48
CA GLN A 142 10.35 -6.13 41.15
C GLN A 142 10.17 -6.06 42.68
N LYS A 143 9.85 -7.18 43.34
CA LYS A 143 9.72 -7.31 44.79
C LYS A 143 8.73 -6.34 45.45
N MET A 144 7.77 -5.75 44.70
CA MET A 144 6.90 -4.68 45.26
C MET A 144 6.22 -5.09 46.58
N PHE A 145 5.67 -6.31 46.67
CA PHE A 145 5.03 -6.86 47.88
C PHE A 145 5.83 -8.02 48.50
N TYR A 146 7.13 -8.09 48.26
CA TYR A 146 7.99 -9.16 48.75
C TYR A 146 7.92 -9.32 50.29
N ASN A 147 7.56 -10.53 50.77
CA ASN A 147 7.42 -10.85 52.20
C ASN A 147 6.34 -10.05 52.97
N CYS A 148 5.26 -9.63 52.29
CA CYS A 148 4.05 -9.11 52.95
C CYS A 148 3.20 -10.25 53.44
N LYS A 149 3.65 -10.95 54.48
CA LYS A 149 3.11 -12.25 54.95
C LYS A 149 1.68 -12.20 55.46
N ASN A 150 1.23 -11.07 56.01
CA ASN A 150 -0.09 -10.90 56.61
C ASN A 150 -1.10 -10.24 55.68
N LEU A 151 -0.68 -9.77 54.48
CA LEU A 151 -1.58 -9.18 53.52
C LEU A 151 -2.55 -10.24 52.99
N SER A 152 -3.83 -10.05 53.20
CA SER A 152 -4.89 -11.05 52.89
C SER A 152 -5.66 -10.72 51.62
N SER A 153 -5.76 -9.46 51.26
CA SER A 153 -6.41 -8.97 50.03
C SER A 153 -5.65 -7.78 49.44
N LEU A 154 -5.75 -7.58 48.15
CA LEU A 154 -5.08 -6.52 47.43
C LEU A 154 -5.92 -6.14 46.21
N ASP A 155 -6.29 -4.86 46.14
CA ASP A 155 -6.97 -4.32 44.96
C ASP A 155 -5.95 -3.67 44.03
N LEU A 156 -5.78 -4.22 42.84
CA LEU A 156 -4.85 -3.76 41.81
C LEU A 156 -5.59 -3.25 40.55
N SER A 157 -6.91 -3.03 40.66
CA SER A 157 -7.76 -2.69 39.50
C SER A 157 -7.32 -1.43 38.73
N ASN A 158 -6.62 -0.50 39.40
CA ASN A 158 -6.11 0.75 38.81
C ASN A 158 -4.64 0.67 38.39
N PHE A 159 -3.99 -0.48 38.44
CA PHE A 159 -2.58 -0.59 38.05
C PHE A 159 -2.43 -0.59 36.54
N ASN A 160 -1.71 0.37 36.01
CA ASN A 160 -1.22 0.36 34.63
C ASN A 160 0.16 -0.30 34.58
N THR A 161 0.27 -1.45 33.94
CA THR A 161 1.53 -2.20 33.82
C THR A 161 2.10 -2.22 32.41
N GLU A 162 1.54 -1.42 31.49
CA GLU A 162 1.94 -1.38 30.09
C GLU A 162 3.43 -1.12 29.83
N LYS A 163 4.09 -0.38 30.75
CA LYS A 163 5.52 -0.04 30.64
C LYS A 163 6.42 -0.94 31.49
N VAL A 164 5.86 -1.86 32.25
CA VAL A 164 6.63 -2.71 33.17
C VAL A 164 7.43 -3.77 32.42
N THR A 165 8.71 -3.86 32.76
CA THR A 165 9.64 -4.82 32.14
C THR A 165 10.10 -5.92 33.12
N ASP A 166 9.99 -5.70 34.44
CA ASP A 166 10.40 -6.68 35.47
C ASP A 166 9.35 -6.79 36.58
N MET A 167 8.84 -8.01 36.79
CA MET A 167 7.90 -8.40 37.85
C MET A 167 8.48 -9.48 38.78
N ASN A 168 9.83 -9.61 38.81
CA ASN A 168 10.52 -10.60 39.62
C ASN A 168 10.11 -10.50 41.09
N LYS A 169 9.65 -11.61 41.66
CA LYS A 169 9.29 -11.73 43.09
C LYS A 169 8.26 -10.71 43.59
N MET A 170 7.37 -10.20 42.69
CA MET A 170 6.42 -9.14 43.03
C MET A 170 5.57 -9.51 44.25
N PHE A 171 5.04 -10.72 44.32
CA PHE A 171 4.20 -11.25 45.45
C PHE A 171 4.91 -12.36 46.23
N TYR A 172 6.21 -12.44 46.19
CA TYR A 172 7.02 -13.47 46.87
C TYR A 172 6.66 -13.57 48.35
N ASN A 173 6.24 -14.74 48.83
CA ASN A 173 5.95 -15.04 50.23
C ASN A 173 4.81 -14.19 50.84
N CYS A 174 3.76 -13.89 50.05
CA CYS A 174 2.49 -13.30 50.51
C CYS A 174 1.55 -14.45 50.97
N ASN A 175 1.88 -15.00 52.15
CA ASN A 175 1.33 -16.30 52.59
C ASN A 175 -0.17 -16.28 52.91
N LYS A 176 -0.76 -15.11 53.22
CA LYS A 176 -2.18 -14.99 53.56
C LYS A 176 -3.05 -14.56 52.37
N LEU A 177 -2.43 -14.18 51.25
CA LEU A 177 -3.15 -13.75 50.07
C LEU A 177 -3.90 -14.95 49.47
N SER A 178 -5.25 -14.91 49.50
CA SER A 178 -6.13 -16.01 49.11
C SER A 178 -6.66 -15.86 47.68
N SER A 179 -6.78 -14.67 47.18
CA SER A 179 -7.19 -14.34 45.82
C SER A 179 -6.41 -13.13 45.31
N LEU A 180 -6.27 -13.01 44.02
CA LEU A 180 -5.59 -11.90 43.37
C LEU A 180 -6.21 -11.70 41.98
N ASP A 181 -6.76 -10.51 41.73
CA ASP A 181 -7.24 -10.10 40.39
C ASP A 181 -6.12 -9.41 39.66
N LEU A 182 -5.72 -9.98 38.51
CA LEU A 182 -4.68 -9.48 37.64
C LEU A 182 -5.24 -9.19 36.23
N SER A 183 -6.54 -9.08 36.08
CA SER A 183 -7.22 -8.96 34.78
C SER A 183 -6.83 -7.72 33.98
N ASN A 184 -6.34 -6.67 34.67
CA ASN A 184 -5.87 -5.43 34.05
C ASN A 184 -4.34 -5.41 33.78
N PHE A 185 -3.61 -6.48 34.12
CA PHE A 185 -2.15 -6.51 33.90
C PHE A 185 -1.82 -6.71 32.42
N ASN A 186 -1.12 -5.75 31.85
CA ASN A 186 -0.48 -5.90 30.55
C ASN A 186 0.98 -6.35 30.78
N THR A 187 1.33 -7.55 30.29
CA THR A 187 2.64 -8.15 30.49
C THR A 187 3.49 -8.23 29.22
N GLU A 188 3.06 -7.59 28.15
CA GLU A 188 3.69 -7.68 26.83
C GLU A 188 5.16 -7.24 26.80
N LYS A 189 5.57 -6.33 27.72
CA LYS A 189 6.96 -5.85 27.80
C LYS A 189 7.78 -6.55 28.88
N VAL A 190 7.16 -7.44 29.67
CA VAL A 190 7.84 -8.11 30.78
C VAL A 190 8.81 -9.17 30.28
N THR A 191 10.04 -9.14 30.81
CA THR A 191 11.09 -10.09 30.47
C THR A 191 11.43 -11.05 31.62
N ASN A 192 11.04 -10.72 32.87
CA ASN A 192 11.38 -11.50 34.06
C ASN A 192 10.20 -11.61 35.02
N MET A 193 9.72 -12.85 35.26
CA MET A 193 8.63 -13.19 36.20
C MET A 193 9.10 -14.19 37.25
N SER A 194 10.43 -14.36 37.45
CA SER A 194 10.95 -15.37 38.37
C SER A 194 10.44 -15.15 39.79
N GLY A 195 9.93 -16.21 40.41
CA GLY A 195 9.43 -16.20 41.78
C GLY A 195 8.24 -15.27 42.03
N MET A 196 7.49 -14.86 41.01
CA MET A 196 6.43 -13.84 41.15
C MET A 196 5.41 -14.19 42.24
N PHE A 197 5.00 -15.45 42.35
CA PHE A 197 4.05 -15.96 43.35
C PHE A 197 4.70 -16.97 44.32
N TYR A 198 5.99 -16.99 44.46
CA TYR A 198 6.76 -17.93 45.26
C TYR A 198 6.23 -17.95 46.73
N TYR A 199 5.83 -19.11 47.23
CA TYR A 199 5.22 -19.31 48.59
C TYR A 199 3.97 -18.48 48.86
N CYS A 200 3.08 -18.27 47.86
CA CYS A 200 1.74 -17.77 48.06
C CYS A 200 0.80 -18.94 48.50
N ASN A 201 0.99 -19.43 49.73
CA ASN A 201 0.42 -20.73 50.21
C ASN A 201 -1.11 -20.76 50.34
N LYS A 202 -1.80 -19.61 50.29
CA LYS A 202 -3.27 -19.54 50.39
C LYS A 202 -3.95 -19.26 49.08
N LEU A 203 -3.21 -18.92 48.00
CA LEU A 203 -3.77 -18.76 46.68
C LEU A 203 -4.32 -20.09 46.17
N SER A 204 -5.64 -20.19 46.01
CA SER A 204 -6.34 -21.41 45.55
C SER A 204 -6.46 -21.50 44.02
N SER A 205 -6.49 -20.35 43.35
CA SER A 205 -6.51 -20.26 41.86
C SER A 205 -5.88 -18.94 41.40
N LEU A 206 -5.36 -18.93 40.19
CA LEU A 206 -4.89 -17.77 39.49
C LEU A 206 -5.46 -17.69 38.08
N ASP A 207 -5.90 -16.50 37.70
CA ASP A 207 -6.27 -16.22 36.31
C ASP A 207 -5.16 -15.38 35.64
N LEU A 208 -4.46 -16.00 34.74
CA LEU A 208 -3.36 -15.42 33.93
C LEU A 208 -3.73 -15.38 32.45
N SER A 209 -5.05 -15.43 32.13
CA SER A 209 -5.54 -15.50 30.76
C SER A 209 -5.15 -14.29 29.91
N ASN A 210 -4.94 -13.12 30.56
CA ASN A 210 -4.48 -11.89 29.94
C ASN A 210 -2.93 -11.77 29.83
N PHE A 211 -2.17 -12.71 30.41
CA PHE A 211 -0.71 -12.62 30.38
C PHE A 211 -0.17 -12.96 28.98
N ASN A 212 0.54 -11.99 28.38
CA ASN A 212 1.39 -12.22 27.21
C ASN A 212 2.82 -12.40 27.68
N THR A 213 3.34 -13.62 27.54
CA THR A 213 4.70 -13.96 28.02
C THR A 213 5.71 -14.17 26.90
N GLU A 214 5.40 -13.71 25.69
CA GLU A 214 6.26 -13.91 24.51
C GLU A 214 7.70 -13.38 24.70
N LYS A 215 7.89 -12.34 25.53
CA LYS A 215 9.21 -11.73 25.81
C LYS A 215 9.86 -12.24 27.07
N VAL A 216 9.20 -13.09 27.86
CA VAL A 216 9.73 -13.55 29.14
C VAL A 216 10.83 -14.59 28.94
N THR A 217 11.98 -14.33 29.55
CA THR A 217 13.15 -15.23 29.49
C THR A 217 13.40 -15.97 30.80
N ASN A 218 12.84 -15.48 31.93
CA ASN A 218 13.04 -16.09 33.24
C ASN A 218 11.72 -16.25 33.99
N MET A 219 11.34 -17.51 34.24
CA MET A 219 10.14 -17.92 35.03
C MET A 219 10.52 -18.84 36.21
N SER A 220 11.78 -18.91 36.59
CA SER A 220 12.20 -19.88 37.63
C SER A 220 11.43 -19.67 38.96
N GLY A 221 10.89 -20.74 39.51
CA GLY A 221 10.15 -20.74 40.76
C GLY A 221 8.89 -19.87 40.79
N MET A 222 8.30 -19.51 39.64
CA MET A 222 7.18 -18.55 39.55
C MET A 222 6.03 -18.90 40.50
N PHE A 223 5.67 -20.18 40.62
CA PHE A 223 4.61 -20.70 41.51
C PHE A 223 5.16 -21.60 42.61
N PHE A 224 6.49 -21.65 42.83
CA PHE A 224 7.07 -22.58 43.80
C PHE A 224 6.44 -22.45 45.19
N GLY A 225 6.03 -23.56 45.76
CA GLY A 225 5.46 -23.63 47.10
C GLY A 225 4.03 -23.09 47.25
N CYS A 226 3.32 -22.84 46.16
CA CYS A 226 1.90 -22.47 46.18
C CYS A 226 1.03 -23.72 46.47
N SER A 227 1.10 -24.23 47.72
CA SER A 227 0.52 -25.53 48.10
C SER A 227 -1.00 -25.57 48.06
N ALA A 228 -1.71 -24.44 48.16
CA ALA A 228 -3.17 -24.40 48.03
C ALA A 228 -3.64 -24.28 46.57
N LEU A 229 -2.76 -24.02 45.62
CA LEU A 229 -3.11 -23.75 44.22
C LEU A 229 -3.63 -25.03 43.53
N THR A 230 -4.90 -24.99 43.10
CA THR A 230 -5.57 -26.09 42.41
C THR A 230 -5.66 -25.88 40.92
N THR A 231 -5.73 -24.62 40.48
CA THR A 231 -5.97 -24.27 39.06
C THR A 231 -5.23 -22.97 38.68
N ILE A 232 -4.60 -23.00 37.50
CA ILE A 232 -4.07 -21.81 36.87
C ILE A 232 -4.74 -21.71 35.48
N TYR A 233 -5.46 -20.62 35.25
CA TYR A 233 -6.05 -20.34 33.93
C TYR A 233 -5.06 -19.53 33.10
N ALA A 234 -4.92 -19.90 31.84
CA ALA A 234 -4.06 -19.18 30.90
C ALA A 234 -4.66 -19.24 29.48
N SER A 235 -4.23 -18.32 28.62
CA SER A 235 -4.52 -18.33 27.18
C SER A 235 -3.30 -18.80 26.39
N ASP A 236 -3.45 -18.91 25.07
CA ASP A 236 -2.35 -19.24 24.15
C ASP A 236 -1.27 -18.14 24.09
N ASN A 237 -1.51 -16.96 24.69
CA ASN A 237 -0.52 -15.92 24.84
C ASN A 237 0.48 -16.20 25.98
N PHE A 238 0.19 -17.16 26.87
CA PHE A 238 1.16 -17.61 27.85
C PHE A 238 2.14 -18.60 27.19
N LYS A 239 3.19 -18.06 26.61
CA LYS A 239 4.21 -18.82 25.89
C LYS A 239 5.48 -19.00 26.74
N THR A 240 6.17 -20.12 26.54
CA THR A 240 7.43 -20.42 27.22
C THR A 240 8.60 -20.65 26.26
N ASP A 241 8.42 -20.39 24.96
CA ASP A 241 9.41 -20.66 23.92
C ASP A 241 10.72 -19.89 24.09
N LYS A 242 10.65 -18.69 24.69
CA LYS A 242 11.86 -17.85 24.98
C LYS A 242 12.39 -18.01 26.40
N VAL A 243 11.79 -18.89 27.22
CA VAL A 243 12.24 -19.07 28.60
C VAL A 243 13.55 -19.85 28.64
N THR A 244 14.62 -19.21 29.07
CA THR A 244 15.93 -19.83 29.23
C THR A 244 16.20 -20.28 30.68
N VAL A 245 15.50 -19.68 31.67
CA VAL A 245 15.60 -20.02 33.09
C VAL A 245 14.20 -20.25 33.64
N GLY A 246 13.80 -21.53 33.75
CA GLY A 246 12.43 -21.93 34.13
C GLY A 246 12.38 -23.10 35.13
N SER A 247 13.46 -23.37 35.88
CA SER A 247 13.52 -24.47 36.83
C SER A 247 12.60 -24.26 38.04
N ASN A 248 12.07 -25.36 38.56
CA ASN A 248 11.24 -25.39 39.77
C ASN A 248 10.01 -24.46 39.74
N MET A 249 9.50 -24.18 38.55
CA MET A 249 8.35 -23.27 38.37
C MET A 249 7.14 -23.69 39.22
N PHE A 250 6.85 -25.01 39.26
CA PHE A 250 5.72 -25.61 39.99
C PHE A 250 6.12 -26.42 41.21
N GLY A 251 7.39 -26.42 41.63
CA GLY A 251 7.85 -27.22 42.77
C GLY A 251 7.02 -26.92 44.03
N GLY A 252 6.46 -27.96 44.67
CA GLY A 252 5.63 -27.81 45.87
C GLY A 252 4.18 -27.34 45.65
N CYS A 253 3.67 -27.30 44.42
CA CYS A 253 2.26 -27.03 44.09
C CYS A 253 1.40 -28.27 44.22
N THR A 254 1.42 -28.92 45.36
CA THR A 254 0.90 -30.30 45.59
C THR A 254 -0.58 -30.48 45.30
N ASN A 255 -1.40 -29.42 45.32
CA ASN A 255 -2.82 -29.47 45.05
C ASN A 255 -3.18 -29.16 43.60
N LEU A 256 -2.17 -28.79 42.74
CA LEU A 256 -2.40 -28.49 41.36
C LEU A 256 -2.83 -29.76 40.61
N LYS A 257 -3.90 -29.65 39.81
CA LYS A 257 -4.47 -30.80 39.10
C LYS A 257 -3.39 -31.47 38.22
N GLY A 258 -3.18 -32.78 38.48
CA GLY A 258 -2.17 -33.56 37.75
C GLY A 258 -0.73 -33.33 38.21
N TYR A 259 -0.49 -32.69 39.36
CA TYR A 259 0.87 -32.39 39.85
C TYR A 259 1.71 -33.66 39.97
N ASP A 260 2.94 -33.57 39.45
CA ASP A 260 3.97 -34.58 39.50
C ASP A 260 5.28 -33.91 39.92
N SER A 261 5.87 -34.36 41.02
CA SER A 261 7.10 -33.78 41.59
C SER A 261 8.33 -33.88 40.68
N SER A 262 8.28 -34.71 39.64
CA SER A 262 9.30 -34.78 38.60
C SER A 262 9.10 -33.80 37.46
N LYS A 263 7.93 -33.15 37.38
CA LYS A 263 7.50 -32.27 36.28
C LYS A 263 7.30 -30.85 36.80
N THR A 264 8.36 -30.21 37.22
CA THR A 264 8.26 -28.91 37.92
C THR A 264 8.76 -27.71 37.17
N ASP A 265 9.28 -27.86 35.97
CA ASP A 265 9.83 -26.76 35.17
C ASP A 265 8.78 -26.08 34.28
N HIS A 266 9.22 -25.07 33.54
CA HIS A 266 8.36 -24.24 32.66
C HIS A 266 7.77 -24.97 31.45
N THR A 267 8.26 -26.14 31.06
CA THR A 267 7.74 -26.90 29.92
C THR A 267 6.32 -27.43 30.17
N TYR A 268 5.90 -27.53 31.45
CA TYR A 268 4.57 -27.90 31.88
C TYR A 268 3.59 -26.70 32.02
N ALA A 269 4.05 -25.49 31.73
CA ALA A 269 3.23 -24.28 31.77
C ALA A 269 2.46 -24.09 30.45
N ASN A 270 1.55 -25.01 30.17
CA ASN A 270 0.72 -25.01 28.96
C ASN A 270 -0.62 -25.70 29.21
N CYS A 271 -1.58 -25.51 28.30
CA CYS A 271 -2.94 -26.08 28.35
C CYS A 271 -3.07 -27.44 27.69
N SER A 272 -1.98 -28.13 27.35
CA SER A 272 -2.03 -29.49 26.81
C SER A 272 -2.40 -30.53 27.86
N THR A 273 -2.67 -31.75 27.44
CA THR A 273 -3.00 -32.88 28.35
C THR A 273 -1.91 -33.20 29.38
N THR A 274 -0.69 -32.77 29.13
CA THR A 274 0.47 -32.96 30.02
C THR A 274 0.83 -31.70 30.80
N GLY A 275 0.25 -30.55 30.48
CA GLY A 275 0.48 -29.29 31.16
C GLY A 275 -0.42 -29.04 32.36
N TYR A 276 -0.06 -28.06 33.17
CA TYR A 276 -0.77 -27.72 34.41
C TYR A 276 -1.79 -26.60 34.25
N PHE A 277 -1.88 -25.98 33.07
CA PHE A 277 -2.81 -24.87 32.85
C PHE A 277 -4.18 -25.34 32.36
N THR A 278 -5.18 -24.60 32.76
CA THR A 278 -6.56 -24.78 32.29
C THR A 278 -6.88 -23.64 31.35
N PRO A 279 -7.32 -23.93 30.10
CA PRO A 279 -7.72 -22.87 29.19
C PRO A 279 -8.93 -22.12 29.72
N GLY A 280 -8.99 -20.83 29.53
CA GLY A 280 -10.22 -20.05 29.70
C GLY A 280 -11.21 -20.44 28.59
N CYS A 281 -12.46 -20.06 28.74
CA CYS A 281 -13.51 -20.27 27.77
C CYS A 281 -14.00 -18.95 27.16
N ALA A 282 -14.12 -18.94 25.84
CA ALA A 282 -14.76 -17.86 25.10
C ALA A 282 -16.25 -18.13 24.99
N TYR A 283 -17.07 -17.13 25.24
CA TYR A 283 -18.53 -17.25 25.21
C TYR A 283 -19.18 -15.90 24.91
N ALA A 284 -20.48 -15.93 24.62
CA ALA A 284 -21.31 -14.73 24.49
C ALA A 284 -22.48 -14.75 25.44
N GLU A 285 -22.86 -13.59 25.97
CA GLU A 285 -24.02 -13.39 26.86
C GLU A 285 -24.96 -12.39 26.19
N PHE A 286 -26.25 -12.70 26.16
CA PHE A 286 -27.26 -11.77 25.66
C PHE A 286 -28.12 -11.25 26.84
N ASP A 287 -28.07 -9.94 27.02
CA ASP A 287 -28.93 -9.24 27.95
C ASP A 287 -30.23 -8.79 27.25
N ASN A 288 -31.34 -9.41 27.62
CA ASN A 288 -32.63 -9.14 27.02
C ASN A 288 -33.17 -7.73 27.39
N ALA A 289 -32.75 -7.13 28.50
CA ALA A 289 -33.18 -5.81 28.93
C ALA A 289 -32.51 -4.70 28.10
N THR A 290 -31.21 -4.82 27.88
CA THR A 290 -30.41 -3.84 27.10
C THR A 290 -30.25 -4.21 25.63
N LYS A 291 -30.77 -5.40 25.21
CA LYS A 291 -30.59 -5.94 23.85
C LYS A 291 -29.12 -6.03 23.39
N THR A 292 -28.22 -6.23 24.36
CA THR A 292 -26.77 -6.24 24.15
C THR A 292 -26.23 -7.67 24.16
N LEU A 293 -25.50 -8.03 23.13
CA LEU A 293 -24.70 -9.26 23.05
C LEU A 293 -23.26 -8.94 23.45
N THR A 294 -22.78 -9.54 24.58
CA THR A 294 -21.42 -9.28 25.07
C THR A 294 -20.57 -10.53 24.94
N PHE A 295 -19.41 -10.40 24.29
CA PHE A 295 -18.39 -11.44 24.11
C PHE A 295 -17.35 -11.35 25.23
N ARG A 296 -17.02 -12.47 25.86
CA ARG A 296 -16.05 -12.56 26.97
C ARG A 296 -15.17 -13.80 26.88
N TYR A 297 -13.98 -13.69 27.46
CA TYR A 297 -13.08 -14.83 27.68
C TYR A 297 -12.73 -14.89 29.15
N LYS A 298 -13.32 -15.82 29.88
CA LYS A 298 -13.16 -15.93 31.35
C LYS A 298 -12.98 -17.38 31.78
N ARG A 299 -12.62 -17.54 33.05
CA ARG A 299 -12.37 -18.80 33.72
C ARG A 299 -13.52 -19.78 33.62
N VAL A 300 -14.75 -19.30 33.81
CA VAL A 300 -15.97 -20.09 33.80
C VAL A 300 -17.01 -19.40 32.94
N LYS A 301 -17.61 -20.15 32.04
CA LYS A 301 -18.79 -19.71 31.30
C LYS A 301 -20.02 -19.71 32.27
N PRO A 302 -20.74 -18.59 32.40
CA PRO A 302 -21.97 -18.52 33.17
C PRO A 302 -23.04 -19.47 32.61
N GLU A 303 -23.95 -19.90 33.48
CA GLU A 303 -25.13 -20.63 33.04
C GLU A 303 -25.99 -19.76 32.11
N GLY A 304 -26.44 -20.33 31.00
CA GLY A 304 -27.20 -19.60 29.97
C GLY A 304 -26.36 -18.81 28.96
N ALA A 305 -25.04 -18.65 29.15
CA ALA A 305 -24.17 -18.06 28.15
C ALA A 305 -23.95 -19.04 26.98
N TYR A 306 -23.74 -18.45 25.78
CA TYR A 306 -23.62 -19.19 24.54
C TYR A 306 -22.18 -19.56 24.23
N ASP A 307 -21.95 -20.75 23.70
CA ASP A 307 -20.66 -21.14 23.12
C ASP A 307 -20.47 -20.50 21.77
N LEU A 308 -19.19 -20.23 21.41
CA LEU A 308 -18.81 -19.83 20.04
C LEU A 308 -19.03 -21.03 19.10
N ASN A 309 -19.41 -20.74 17.87
CA ASN A 309 -19.52 -21.77 16.85
C ASN A 309 -18.17 -22.26 16.33
N VAL A 310 -18.17 -23.44 15.74
CA VAL A 310 -17.04 -24.04 15.05
C VAL A 310 -17.47 -24.40 13.63
N GLY A 311 -16.64 -24.10 12.64
CA GLY A 311 -16.92 -24.38 11.23
C GLY A 311 -18.16 -23.62 10.74
N ASP A 312 -19.09 -24.31 10.08
CA ASP A 312 -20.30 -23.78 9.45
C ASP A 312 -21.56 -23.95 10.30
N ASN A 313 -21.41 -24.14 11.60
CA ASN A 313 -22.55 -24.19 12.51
C ASN A 313 -23.05 -22.78 12.86
N ASP A 314 -24.35 -22.66 13.10
CA ASP A 314 -24.90 -21.39 13.58
C ASP A 314 -24.34 -21.07 14.99
N PRO A 315 -24.09 -19.79 15.31
CA PRO A 315 -23.67 -19.42 16.67
C PRO A 315 -24.78 -19.67 17.71
N GLY A 316 -24.39 -19.93 18.95
CA GLY A 316 -25.33 -20.23 20.01
C GLY A 316 -26.41 -19.17 20.24
N TRP A 317 -26.12 -17.90 19.95
CA TRP A 317 -27.06 -16.78 20.07
C TRP A 317 -27.91 -16.55 18.81
N TYR A 318 -27.85 -17.41 17.81
CA TYR A 318 -28.55 -17.24 16.52
C TYR A 318 -30.04 -16.99 16.65
N ALA A 319 -30.71 -17.58 17.63
CA ALA A 319 -32.12 -17.34 17.90
C ALA A 319 -32.46 -15.91 18.37
N GLN A 320 -31.47 -15.17 18.89
CA GLN A 320 -31.61 -13.79 19.37
C GLN A 320 -31.28 -12.73 18.32
N ARG A 321 -30.81 -13.12 17.15
CA ARG A 321 -30.23 -12.23 16.10
C ARG A 321 -31.08 -10.98 15.80
N GLU A 322 -32.40 -11.10 15.72
CA GLU A 322 -33.28 -9.96 15.38
C GLU A 322 -33.49 -9.00 16.56
N ASN A 323 -33.19 -9.48 17.80
CA ASN A 323 -33.30 -8.70 19.03
C ASN A 323 -31.98 -7.97 19.39
N ILE A 324 -30.85 -8.29 18.76
CA ILE A 324 -29.56 -7.70 19.08
C ILE A 324 -29.50 -6.28 18.51
N GLU A 325 -29.42 -5.27 19.37
CA GLU A 325 -29.28 -3.86 19.02
C GLU A 325 -27.85 -3.37 19.18
N LYS A 326 -27.10 -3.96 20.12
CA LYS A 326 -25.70 -3.62 20.41
C LYS A 326 -24.86 -4.88 20.60
N VAL A 327 -23.61 -4.81 20.17
CA VAL A 327 -22.58 -5.83 20.43
C VAL A 327 -21.42 -5.20 21.20
N VAL A 328 -20.89 -5.91 22.19
CA VAL A 328 -19.72 -5.51 22.97
C VAL A 328 -18.70 -6.65 22.99
N PHE A 329 -17.50 -6.39 22.54
CA PHE A 329 -16.35 -7.26 22.77
C PHE A 329 -15.58 -6.76 23.99
N ASP A 330 -15.80 -7.42 25.16
CA ASP A 330 -15.08 -7.11 26.38
C ASP A 330 -13.56 -7.27 26.18
N ALA A 331 -12.74 -6.47 26.87
CA ALA A 331 -11.28 -6.51 26.73
C ALA A 331 -10.69 -7.94 26.95
N SER A 332 -11.34 -8.77 27.78
CA SER A 332 -10.92 -10.15 27.99
C SER A 332 -11.00 -10.99 26.73
N PHE A 333 -11.89 -10.64 25.78
CA PHE A 333 -12.09 -11.39 24.54
C PHE A 333 -10.87 -11.35 23.62
N ALA A 334 -9.93 -10.43 23.81
CA ALA A 334 -8.65 -10.41 23.12
C ALA A 334 -7.84 -11.72 23.29
N ASN A 335 -8.15 -12.52 24.29
CA ASN A 335 -7.54 -13.82 24.54
C ASN A 335 -8.27 -14.99 23.85
N ALA A 336 -9.45 -14.76 23.30
CA ALA A 336 -10.16 -15.77 22.51
C ALA A 336 -9.47 -15.99 21.17
N ARG A 337 -9.57 -17.21 20.66
CA ARG A 337 -9.02 -17.59 19.33
C ARG A 337 -10.10 -18.33 18.55
N PRO A 338 -11.17 -17.65 18.13
CA PRO A 338 -12.20 -18.30 17.33
C PRO A 338 -11.59 -18.82 16.02
N THR A 339 -12.06 -19.95 15.56
CA THR A 339 -11.70 -20.55 14.27
C THR A 339 -12.73 -20.23 13.18
N SER A 340 -13.92 -19.77 13.58
CA SER A 340 -15.00 -19.40 12.69
C SER A 340 -15.76 -18.19 13.23
N CYS A 341 -16.08 -17.25 12.34
CA CYS A 341 -17.03 -16.16 12.57
C CYS A 341 -18.27 -16.32 11.67
N TYR A 342 -18.53 -17.55 11.20
CA TYR A 342 -19.66 -17.86 10.34
C TYR A 342 -20.98 -17.43 10.97
N ARG A 343 -21.74 -16.55 10.28
CA ARG A 343 -23.04 -16.04 10.70
C ARG A 343 -23.09 -15.34 12.08
N TRP A 344 -22.01 -14.85 12.63
CA TRP A 344 -22.01 -14.26 13.97
C TRP A 344 -23.07 -13.18 14.16
N PHE A 345 -23.26 -12.31 13.17
CA PHE A 345 -24.25 -11.23 13.19
C PHE A 345 -25.23 -11.33 12.01
N TYR A 346 -25.34 -12.51 11.41
CA TYR A 346 -26.25 -12.75 10.30
C TYR A 346 -27.68 -12.44 10.66
N LYS A 347 -28.33 -11.51 9.90
CA LYS A 347 -29.67 -11.02 10.15
C LYS A 347 -29.86 -10.34 11.51
N CYS A 348 -28.82 -9.71 12.06
CA CYS A 348 -29.00 -8.79 13.18
C CYS A 348 -29.55 -7.45 12.66
N THR A 349 -30.83 -7.48 12.22
CA THR A 349 -31.47 -6.36 11.53
C THR A 349 -31.71 -5.14 12.42
N SER A 350 -31.60 -5.31 13.74
CA SER A 350 -31.70 -4.23 14.72
C SER A 350 -30.33 -3.68 15.18
N LEU A 351 -29.22 -4.29 14.78
CA LEU A 351 -27.87 -3.94 15.21
C LEU A 351 -27.45 -2.56 14.67
N THR A 352 -27.13 -1.65 15.58
CA THR A 352 -26.70 -0.28 15.26
C THR A 352 -25.27 0.00 15.66
N GLU A 353 -24.71 -0.75 16.64
CA GLU A 353 -23.41 -0.44 17.24
C GLU A 353 -22.64 -1.71 17.62
N ILE A 354 -21.33 -1.70 17.34
CA ILE A 354 -20.38 -2.72 17.81
C ILE A 354 -19.24 -2.01 18.54
N GLU A 355 -19.10 -2.26 19.84
CA GLU A 355 -18.03 -1.73 20.69
C GLU A 355 -16.92 -2.75 20.92
N GLY A 356 -15.67 -2.30 20.99
CA GLY A 356 -14.53 -3.15 21.36
C GLY A 356 -14.19 -4.22 20.33
N ILE A 357 -14.57 -4.05 19.06
CA ILE A 357 -14.34 -5.04 18.00
C ILE A 357 -12.83 -5.33 17.80
N GLU A 358 -11.95 -4.39 18.17
CA GLU A 358 -10.49 -4.57 18.20
C GLU A 358 -10.05 -5.70 19.16
N ASN A 359 -10.91 -6.11 20.10
CA ASN A 359 -10.68 -7.26 20.98
C ASN A 359 -11.04 -8.60 20.33
N LEU A 360 -11.60 -8.60 19.12
CA LEU A 360 -11.82 -9.82 18.33
C LEU A 360 -10.54 -10.22 17.59
N ASN A 361 -9.83 -11.22 18.11
CA ASN A 361 -8.64 -11.74 17.45
C ASN A 361 -9.01 -12.77 16.38
N THR A 362 -8.85 -12.40 15.13
CA THR A 362 -9.24 -13.22 13.97
C THR A 362 -8.11 -14.05 13.38
N GLN A 363 -6.92 -14.10 14.01
CA GLN A 363 -5.74 -14.77 13.43
C GLN A 363 -5.96 -16.26 13.08
N ASN A 364 -6.88 -16.96 13.77
CA ASN A 364 -7.17 -18.37 13.55
C ASN A 364 -8.50 -18.58 12.79
N VAL A 365 -9.15 -17.51 12.35
CA VAL A 365 -10.44 -17.61 11.65
C VAL A 365 -10.21 -18.06 10.21
N GLU A 366 -10.89 -19.14 9.82
CA GLU A 366 -10.86 -19.68 8.46
C GLU A 366 -12.13 -19.31 7.68
N ASN A 367 -13.25 -19.04 8.38
CA ASN A 367 -14.55 -18.78 7.77
C ASN A 367 -15.21 -17.52 8.35
N MET A 368 -15.40 -16.50 7.47
CA MET A 368 -16.11 -15.24 7.76
C MET A 368 -17.41 -15.10 6.95
N ARG A 369 -17.88 -16.20 6.33
CA ARG A 369 -19.08 -16.19 5.50
C ARG A 369 -20.30 -15.71 6.30
N TYR A 370 -21.06 -14.76 5.75
CA TYR A 370 -22.24 -14.12 6.35
C TYR A 370 -21.98 -13.41 7.69
N MET A 371 -20.75 -13.07 8.06
CA MET A 371 -20.45 -12.57 9.40
C MET A 371 -21.30 -11.37 9.79
N PHE A 372 -21.48 -10.39 8.91
CA PHE A 372 -22.30 -9.19 9.11
C PHE A 372 -23.49 -9.11 8.15
N ALA A 373 -23.81 -10.20 7.44
CA ALA A 373 -24.84 -10.15 6.41
C ALA A 373 -26.22 -9.79 6.99
N SER A 374 -26.90 -8.87 6.32
CA SER A 374 -28.19 -8.29 6.69
C SER A 374 -28.19 -7.52 8.03
N CYS A 375 -27.05 -6.88 8.38
CA CYS A 375 -26.97 -5.86 9.42
C CYS A 375 -27.42 -4.49 8.85
N ILE A 376 -28.69 -4.39 8.48
CA ILE A 376 -29.24 -3.30 7.66
C ILE A 376 -29.15 -1.91 8.28
N LYS A 377 -29.05 -1.80 9.61
CA LYS A 377 -28.95 -0.53 10.36
C LYS A 377 -27.55 -0.16 10.80
N LEU A 378 -26.55 -1.00 10.51
CA LEU A 378 -25.18 -0.75 10.92
C LEU A 378 -24.54 0.32 10.00
N LYS A 379 -24.21 1.50 10.56
CA LYS A 379 -23.71 2.66 9.80
C LYS A 379 -22.20 2.71 9.66
N SER A 380 -21.50 2.17 10.63
CA SER A 380 -20.04 2.14 10.70
C SER A 380 -19.54 0.85 11.29
N LEU A 381 -18.41 0.37 10.83
CA LEU A 381 -17.77 -0.86 11.29
C LEU A 381 -16.26 -0.74 11.15
N ASP A 382 -15.54 -0.87 12.26
CA ASP A 382 -14.07 -0.86 12.24
C ASP A 382 -13.54 -2.30 12.18
N VAL A 383 -13.09 -2.74 11.01
CA VAL A 383 -12.44 -4.05 10.82
C VAL A 383 -10.94 -3.92 10.59
N SER A 384 -10.36 -2.76 10.87
CA SER A 384 -8.94 -2.45 10.63
C SER A 384 -7.97 -3.33 11.42
N LYS A 385 -8.43 -4.03 12.46
CA LYS A 385 -7.63 -4.97 13.26
C LYS A 385 -7.80 -6.44 12.87
N PHE A 386 -8.65 -6.73 11.90
CA PHE A 386 -8.85 -8.10 11.46
C PHE A 386 -7.61 -8.65 10.77
N ASN A 387 -7.16 -9.82 11.21
CA ASN A 387 -6.17 -10.62 10.51
C ASN A 387 -6.91 -11.68 9.70
N THR A 388 -6.85 -11.59 8.39
CA THR A 388 -7.57 -12.48 7.48
C THR A 388 -6.67 -13.47 6.74
N ALA A 389 -5.38 -13.56 7.10
CA ALA A 389 -4.40 -14.39 6.42
C ALA A 389 -4.78 -15.89 6.32
N ASN A 390 -5.57 -16.40 7.27
CA ASN A 390 -6.04 -17.79 7.28
C ASN A 390 -7.46 -17.95 6.70
N VAL A 391 -8.13 -16.85 6.32
CA VAL A 391 -9.51 -16.91 5.85
C VAL A 391 -9.58 -17.46 4.43
N THR A 392 -10.43 -18.45 4.23
CA THR A 392 -10.69 -19.07 2.93
C THR A 392 -12.08 -18.75 2.37
N HIS A 393 -13.01 -18.28 3.22
CA HIS A 393 -14.41 -18.00 2.88
C HIS A 393 -14.83 -16.62 3.38
N MET A 394 -15.09 -15.67 2.45
CA MET A 394 -15.62 -14.33 2.73
C MET A 394 -16.94 -14.05 2.00
N ALA A 395 -17.56 -15.09 1.40
CA ALA A 395 -18.81 -14.92 0.68
C ALA A 395 -19.88 -14.31 1.59
N ASN A 396 -20.65 -13.36 1.07
CA ASN A 396 -21.75 -12.69 1.76
C ASN A 396 -21.34 -11.92 3.06
N MET A 397 -20.05 -11.61 3.28
CA MET A 397 -19.58 -11.08 4.58
C MET A 397 -20.28 -9.80 4.99
N PHE A 398 -20.54 -8.90 4.05
CA PHE A 398 -21.23 -7.62 4.26
C PHE A 398 -22.51 -7.48 3.41
N GLU A 399 -23.07 -8.62 2.94
CA GLU A 399 -24.32 -8.63 2.16
C GLU A 399 -25.43 -7.92 2.92
N ASP A 400 -26.22 -7.07 2.24
CA ASP A 400 -27.35 -6.31 2.80
C ASP A 400 -26.97 -5.39 3.99
N CYS A 401 -25.74 -4.89 4.06
CA CYS A 401 -25.37 -3.81 4.98
C CYS A 401 -25.76 -2.44 4.38
N GLU A 402 -27.05 -2.18 4.33
CA GLU A 402 -27.63 -1.10 3.51
C GLU A 402 -27.23 0.31 3.95
N GLU A 403 -27.06 0.55 5.26
CA GLU A 403 -26.69 1.86 5.83
C GLU A 403 -25.18 2.03 6.03
N LEU A 404 -24.36 1.01 5.75
CA LEU A 404 -22.90 1.08 5.91
C LEU A 404 -22.30 2.03 4.87
N SER A 405 -21.74 3.16 5.33
CA SER A 405 -21.29 4.24 4.45
C SER A 405 -19.81 4.20 4.09
N SER A 406 -19.00 3.55 4.91
CA SER A 406 -17.55 3.39 4.70
C SER A 406 -17.04 2.10 5.33
N LEU A 407 -15.96 1.56 4.80
CA LEU A 407 -15.33 0.33 5.30
C LEU A 407 -13.82 0.39 5.01
N ASP A 408 -12.99 0.26 6.05
CA ASP A 408 -11.55 0.16 5.93
C ASP A 408 -11.12 -1.31 5.86
N LEU A 409 -10.67 -1.73 4.68
CA LEU A 409 -10.20 -3.08 4.39
C LEU A 409 -8.68 -3.16 4.19
N SER A 410 -7.94 -2.11 4.54
CA SER A 410 -6.50 -1.99 4.26
C SER A 410 -5.64 -3.11 4.87
N ASN A 411 -6.13 -3.78 5.92
CA ASN A 411 -5.45 -4.91 6.56
C ASN A 411 -5.94 -6.29 6.11
N PHE A 412 -6.87 -6.35 5.14
CA PHE A 412 -7.35 -7.64 4.66
C PHE A 412 -6.31 -8.32 3.76
N ASP A 413 -5.84 -9.48 4.19
CA ASP A 413 -5.07 -10.41 3.36
C ASP A 413 -6.03 -11.43 2.74
N THR A 414 -6.17 -11.39 1.43
CA THR A 414 -7.12 -12.25 0.71
C THR A 414 -6.45 -13.36 -0.10
N GLN A 415 -5.12 -13.53 0.06
CA GLN A 415 -4.33 -14.51 -0.70
C GLN A 415 -4.89 -15.94 -0.65
N ASN A 416 -5.49 -16.34 0.48
CA ASN A 416 -6.03 -17.68 0.68
C ASN A 416 -7.54 -17.80 0.39
N VAL A 417 -8.21 -16.69 0.07
CA VAL A 417 -9.66 -16.66 -0.13
C VAL A 417 -10.05 -17.29 -1.47
N LYS A 418 -11.06 -18.15 -1.44
CA LYS A 418 -11.60 -18.86 -2.63
C LYS A 418 -13.00 -18.39 -3.01
N TYR A 419 -13.74 -17.80 -2.08
CA TYR A 419 -15.14 -17.42 -2.25
C TYR A 419 -15.35 -16.00 -1.73
N MET A 420 -15.74 -15.08 -2.63
CA MET A 420 -16.10 -13.69 -2.32
C MET A 420 -17.43 -13.29 -2.97
N ASP A 421 -18.19 -14.28 -3.45
CA ASP A 421 -19.50 -14.02 -4.03
C ASP A 421 -20.38 -13.24 -3.05
N LYS A 422 -21.10 -12.23 -3.55
CA LYS A 422 -22.01 -11.36 -2.78
C LYS A 422 -21.37 -10.59 -1.60
N MET A 423 -20.04 -10.44 -1.56
CA MET A 423 -19.36 -9.87 -0.39
C MET A 423 -19.90 -8.49 0.00
N PHE A 424 -20.22 -7.64 -0.98
CA PHE A 424 -20.78 -6.28 -0.79
C PHE A 424 -22.16 -6.11 -1.41
N ARG A 425 -22.89 -7.22 -1.67
CA ARG A 425 -24.21 -7.16 -2.27
C ARG A 425 -25.16 -6.30 -1.43
N ASN A 426 -25.90 -5.36 -2.08
CA ASN A 426 -26.83 -4.42 -1.46
C ASN A 426 -26.18 -3.49 -0.40
N CYS A 427 -24.89 -3.19 -0.49
CA CYS A 427 -24.25 -2.14 0.32
C CYS A 427 -24.58 -0.77 -0.31
N ASN A 428 -25.85 -0.35 -0.21
CA ASN A 428 -26.39 0.77 -0.96
C ASN A 428 -25.78 2.12 -0.62
N SER A 429 -25.24 2.28 0.60
CA SER A 429 -24.69 3.55 1.11
C SER A 429 -23.18 3.67 0.96
N LEU A 430 -22.47 2.62 0.55
CA LEU A 430 -21.02 2.70 0.32
C LEU A 430 -20.72 3.62 -0.86
N THR A 431 -19.91 4.66 -0.62
CA THR A 431 -19.53 5.66 -1.64
C THR A 431 -18.19 5.38 -2.29
N SER A 432 -17.31 4.65 -1.61
CA SER A 432 -16.00 4.23 -2.09
C SER A 432 -15.55 2.95 -1.37
N LEU A 433 -14.71 2.16 -2.03
CA LEU A 433 -14.01 1.00 -1.47
C LEU A 433 -12.57 1.00 -1.96
N ASP A 434 -11.62 0.87 -1.05
CA ASP A 434 -10.22 0.60 -1.39
C ASP A 434 -9.97 -0.91 -1.34
N LEU A 435 -9.73 -1.49 -2.52
CA LEU A 435 -9.45 -2.92 -2.71
C LEU A 435 -8.03 -3.15 -3.24
N SER A 436 -7.15 -2.16 -3.12
CA SER A 436 -5.79 -2.20 -3.67
C SER A 436 -4.92 -3.34 -3.12
N ASN A 437 -5.23 -3.83 -1.92
CA ASN A 437 -4.55 -4.96 -1.27
C ASN A 437 -5.21 -6.33 -1.52
N PHE A 438 -6.35 -6.38 -2.27
CA PHE A 438 -7.02 -7.66 -2.53
C PHE A 438 -6.24 -8.49 -3.54
N ASP A 439 -5.80 -9.66 -3.13
CA ASP A 439 -5.27 -10.71 -4.00
C ASP A 439 -6.40 -11.69 -4.36
N THR A 440 -6.75 -11.72 -5.63
CA THR A 440 -7.87 -12.53 -6.13
C THR A 440 -7.43 -13.76 -6.93
N GLN A 441 -6.11 -14.07 -6.96
CA GLN A 441 -5.54 -15.16 -7.78
C GLN A 441 -6.10 -16.56 -7.48
N ASN A 442 -6.71 -16.75 -6.30
CA ASN A 442 -7.28 -18.02 -5.86
C ASN A 442 -8.81 -18.05 -5.89
N LEU A 443 -9.46 -16.97 -6.31
CA LEU A 443 -10.91 -16.89 -6.39
C LEU A 443 -11.46 -17.74 -7.55
N ASN A 444 -12.55 -18.44 -7.26
CA ASN A 444 -13.34 -19.19 -8.23
C ASN A 444 -14.69 -18.52 -8.51
N PHE A 445 -15.23 -17.78 -7.55
CA PHE A 445 -16.57 -17.19 -7.61
C PHE A 445 -16.53 -15.72 -7.19
N MET A 446 -17.06 -14.83 -8.03
CA MET A 446 -17.18 -13.39 -7.80
C MET A 446 -18.59 -12.88 -8.11
N SER A 447 -19.56 -13.80 -8.29
CA SER A 447 -20.91 -13.40 -8.67
C SER A 447 -21.53 -12.45 -7.65
N GLN A 448 -22.22 -11.42 -8.11
CA GLN A 448 -22.94 -10.45 -7.30
C GLN A 448 -22.07 -9.66 -6.30
N MET A 449 -20.73 -9.63 -6.47
CA MET A 449 -19.83 -9.06 -5.48
C MET A 449 -20.17 -7.60 -5.12
N PHE A 450 -20.56 -6.80 -6.12
CA PHE A 450 -20.96 -5.38 -5.96
C PHE A 450 -22.42 -5.12 -6.41
N HIS A 451 -23.26 -6.15 -6.42
CA HIS A 451 -24.66 -6.04 -6.83
C HIS A 451 -25.40 -5.00 -5.96
N ASN A 452 -26.08 -4.01 -6.60
CA ASN A 452 -26.79 -2.91 -5.96
C ASN A 452 -25.90 -2.02 -5.04
N CYS A 453 -24.62 -1.88 -5.32
CA CYS A 453 -23.81 -0.84 -4.68
C CYS A 453 -24.08 0.52 -5.35
N ASN A 454 -25.30 1.04 -5.11
CA ASN A 454 -25.87 2.15 -5.88
C ASN A 454 -25.14 3.49 -5.69
N SER A 455 -24.44 3.67 -4.54
CA SER A 455 -23.75 4.92 -4.20
C SER A 455 -22.27 4.94 -4.57
N LEU A 456 -21.70 3.80 -5.03
CA LEU A 456 -20.30 3.76 -5.47
C LEU A 456 -20.11 4.65 -6.71
N THR A 457 -19.28 5.69 -6.57
CA THR A 457 -18.96 6.62 -7.68
C THR A 457 -17.72 6.22 -8.45
N SER A 458 -16.82 5.48 -7.83
CA SER A 458 -15.61 4.90 -8.42
C SER A 458 -15.30 3.56 -7.75
N LEU A 459 -14.68 2.66 -8.50
CA LEU A 459 -14.22 1.36 -8.01
C LEU A 459 -12.99 0.96 -8.81
N ASP A 460 -11.86 0.77 -8.13
CA ASP A 460 -10.63 0.26 -8.74
C ASP A 460 -10.55 -1.26 -8.53
N VAL A 461 -10.58 -2.00 -9.62
CA VAL A 461 -10.43 -3.46 -9.69
C VAL A 461 -9.25 -3.85 -10.60
N SER A 462 -8.33 -2.91 -10.84
CA SER A 462 -7.19 -3.11 -11.75
C SER A 462 -6.18 -4.16 -11.26
N ASN A 463 -6.17 -4.46 -9.95
CA ASN A 463 -5.37 -5.52 -9.33
C ASN A 463 -6.03 -6.91 -9.35
N PHE A 464 -7.31 -7.02 -9.78
CA PHE A 464 -8.02 -8.31 -9.74
C PHE A 464 -7.46 -9.29 -10.78
N ASN A 465 -7.02 -10.43 -10.32
CA ASN A 465 -6.65 -11.58 -11.16
C ASN A 465 -7.86 -12.52 -11.26
N THR A 466 -8.39 -12.67 -12.46
CA THR A 466 -9.62 -13.43 -12.70
C THR A 466 -9.40 -14.77 -13.44
N GLN A 467 -8.14 -15.19 -13.61
CA GLN A 467 -7.78 -16.39 -14.39
C GLN A 467 -8.47 -17.69 -13.95
N LYS A 468 -8.84 -17.81 -12.67
CA LYS A 468 -9.50 -19.02 -12.14
C LYS A 468 -11.01 -18.84 -11.96
N VAL A 469 -11.53 -17.65 -12.22
CA VAL A 469 -12.94 -17.35 -11.97
C VAL A 469 -13.80 -17.99 -13.03
N ILE A 470 -14.83 -18.69 -12.59
CA ILE A 470 -15.79 -19.40 -13.47
C ILE A 470 -17.17 -18.72 -13.49
N GLU A 471 -17.45 -17.84 -12.52
CA GLU A 471 -18.76 -17.23 -12.34
C GLU A 471 -18.61 -15.74 -11.97
N MET A 472 -19.13 -14.85 -12.84
CA MET A 472 -19.10 -13.39 -12.70
C MET A 472 -20.49 -12.75 -12.89
N SER A 473 -21.57 -13.54 -12.87
CA SER A 473 -22.92 -13.01 -13.12
C SER A 473 -23.28 -11.93 -12.10
N LEU A 474 -24.01 -10.90 -12.54
CA LEU A 474 -24.51 -9.79 -11.71
C LEU A 474 -23.44 -9.04 -10.91
N MET A 475 -22.15 -9.12 -11.29
CA MET A 475 -21.05 -8.61 -10.45
C MET A 475 -21.19 -7.12 -10.16
N PHE A 476 -21.60 -6.31 -11.15
CA PHE A 476 -21.82 -4.86 -11.05
C PHE A 476 -23.28 -4.47 -11.31
N TYR A 477 -24.21 -5.38 -11.08
CA TYR A 477 -25.65 -5.14 -11.29
C TYR A 477 -26.13 -3.91 -10.52
N ASN A 478 -26.77 -2.95 -11.20
CA ASN A 478 -27.28 -1.69 -10.63
C ASN A 478 -26.24 -0.85 -9.88
N CYS A 479 -24.97 -0.87 -10.27
CA CYS A 479 -24.00 0.11 -9.80
C CYS A 479 -24.24 1.47 -10.48
N ASN A 480 -25.36 2.11 -10.14
CA ASN A 480 -25.91 3.23 -10.90
C ASN A 480 -25.05 4.48 -10.88
N SER A 481 -24.24 4.70 -9.82
CA SER A 481 -23.41 5.90 -9.66
C SER A 481 -22.02 5.77 -10.28
N LEU A 482 -21.61 4.59 -10.73
CA LEU A 482 -20.32 4.41 -11.40
C LEU A 482 -20.30 5.15 -12.75
N THR A 483 -19.36 6.08 -12.90
CA THR A 483 -19.16 6.84 -14.15
C THR A 483 -18.08 6.23 -15.04
N SER A 484 -17.16 5.47 -14.45
CA SER A 484 -16.11 4.70 -15.12
C SER A 484 -15.82 3.41 -14.34
N LEU A 485 -15.39 2.38 -15.06
CA LEU A 485 -14.98 1.10 -14.49
C LEU A 485 -13.92 0.50 -15.42
N ASP A 486 -12.75 0.25 -14.91
CA ASP A 486 -11.68 -0.42 -15.65
C ASP A 486 -11.65 -1.92 -15.35
N VAL A 487 -12.07 -2.72 -16.31
CA VAL A 487 -12.01 -4.18 -16.30
C VAL A 487 -11.09 -4.72 -17.39
N SER A 488 -10.20 -3.85 -17.91
CA SER A 488 -9.30 -4.19 -19.02
C SER A 488 -8.25 -5.25 -18.66
N ASN A 489 -8.06 -5.57 -17.39
CA ASN A 489 -7.19 -6.62 -16.90
C ASN A 489 -7.91 -7.96 -16.63
N PHE A 490 -9.25 -8.02 -16.76
CA PHE A 490 -9.99 -9.26 -16.50
C PHE A 490 -9.66 -10.31 -17.56
N ASP A 491 -9.17 -11.46 -17.12
CA ASP A 491 -9.06 -12.67 -17.92
C ASP A 491 -10.36 -13.48 -17.77
N THR A 492 -11.10 -13.65 -18.83
CA THR A 492 -12.41 -14.31 -18.80
C THR A 492 -12.41 -15.68 -19.51
N GLN A 493 -11.24 -16.21 -19.85
CA GLN A 493 -11.12 -17.46 -20.60
C GLN A 493 -11.81 -18.65 -19.90
N THR A 494 -11.86 -18.64 -18.56
CA THR A 494 -12.49 -19.70 -17.77
C THR A 494 -13.95 -19.42 -17.40
N VAL A 495 -14.44 -18.21 -17.68
CA VAL A 495 -15.76 -17.77 -17.22
C VAL A 495 -16.88 -18.39 -18.07
N ILE A 496 -17.82 -19.03 -17.39
CA ILE A 496 -18.98 -19.69 -18.01
C ILE A 496 -20.19 -18.75 -18.07
N ASN A 497 -20.36 -17.90 -17.03
CA ASN A 497 -21.55 -17.06 -16.88
C ASN A 497 -21.17 -15.60 -16.55
N MET A 498 -21.60 -14.69 -17.42
CA MET A 498 -21.49 -13.23 -17.29
C MET A 498 -22.86 -12.54 -17.38
N SER A 499 -23.96 -13.29 -17.16
CA SER A 499 -25.29 -12.74 -17.27
C SER A 499 -25.50 -11.56 -16.34
N GLU A 500 -26.15 -10.50 -16.82
CA GLU A 500 -26.49 -9.30 -16.03
C GLU A 500 -25.28 -8.59 -15.38
N MET A 501 -24.04 -8.85 -15.86
CA MET A 501 -22.81 -8.38 -15.20
C MET A 501 -22.78 -6.86 -15.01
N PHE A 502 -23.27 -6.09 -15.97
CA PHE A 502 -23.34 -4.62 -15.95
C PHE A 502 -24.79 -4.11 -16.01
N TYR A 503 -25.77 -4.95 -15.72
CA TYR A 503 -27.20 -4.56 -15.76
C TYR A 503 -27.45 -3.26 -14.97
N GLY A 504 -28.12 -2.28 -15.58
CA GLY A 504 -28.51 -1.06 -14.89
C GLY A 504 -27.39 -0.09 -14.53
N CYS A 505 -26.17 -0.25 -15.01
CA CYS A 505 -25.07 0.72 -14.80
C CYS A 505 -25.29 1.98 -15.65
N GLN A 506 -26.23 2.83 -15.23
CA GLN A 506 -26.80 3.91 -16.05
C GLN A 506 -25.83 5.05 -16.34
N ASN A 507 -24.83 5.28 -15.51
CA ASN A 507 -23.87 6.39 -15.65
C ASN A 507 -22.52 5.99 -16.26
N LEU A 508 -22.29 4.70 -16.54
CA LEU A 508 -21.09 4.26 -17.27
C LEU A 508 -21.12 4.83 -18.69
N SER A 509 -20.06 5.52 -19.09
CA SER A 509 -19.95 6.14 -20.43
C SER A 509 -19.28 5.23 -21.46
N SER A 510 -18.38 4.37 -21.04
CA SER A 510 -17.67 3.40 -21.87
C SER A 510 -17.22 2.19 -21.05
N LEU A 511 -17.04 1.07 -21.73
CA LEU A 511 -16.44 -0.15 -21.16
C LEU A 511 -15.36 -0.69 -22.09
N ASP A 512 -14.24 -1.12 -21.52
CA ASP A 512 -13.18 -1.81 -22.24
C ASP A 512 -13.20 -3.31 -21.93
N LEU A 513 -13.74 -4.08 -22.85
CA LEU A 513 -13.80 -5.53 -22.81
C LEU A 513 -12.82 -6.18 -23.82
N SER A 514 -11.78 -5.43 -24.23
CA SER A 514 -10.84 -5.91 -25.24
C SER A 514 -10.03 -7.14 -24.83
N LYS A 515 -9.94 -7.40 -23.52
CA LYS A 515 -9.32 -8.61 -22.96
C LYS A 515 -10.29 -9.77 -22.77
N PHE A 516 -11.60 -9.51 -22.83
CA PHE A 516 -12.60 -10.54 -22.61
C PHE A 516 -12.52 -11.60 -23.71
N ASP A 517 -12.25 -12.83 -23.27
CA ASP A 517 -12.30 -14.02 -24.10
C ASP A 517 -13.58 -14.79 -23.76
N THR A 518 -14.56 -14.73 -24.66
CA THR A 518 -15.87 -15.32 -24.40
C THR A 518 -16.03 -16.70 -25.03
N GLN A 519 -14.95 -17.33 -25.47
CA GLN A 519 -15.04 -18.63 -26.16
C GLN A 519 -15.76 -19.69 -25.30
N ASN A 520 -15.50 -19.72 -23.99
CA ASN A 520 -16.11 -20.71 -23.08
C ASN A 520 -17.38 -20.17 -22.37
N THR A 521 -17.74 -18.91 -22.57
CA THR A 521 -18.92 -18.31 -21.92
C THR A 521 -20.19 -18.82 -22.58
N THR A 522 -21.11 -19.31 -21.77
CA THR A 522 -22.40 -19.82 -22.22
C THR A 522 -23.54 -18.81 -22.03
N TYR A 523 -23.53 -18.12 -20.86
CA TYR A 523 -24.60 -17.23 -20.44
C TYR A 523 -24.12 -15.78 -20.40
N MET A 524 -24.82 -14.89 -21.17
CA MET A 524 -24.56 -13.45 -21.27
C MET A 524 -25.85 -12.62 -21.36
N TYR A 525 -27.02 -13.24 -21.01
CA TYR A 525 -28.31 -12.55 -21.14
C TYR A 525 -28.29 -11.26 -20.29
N LYS A 526 -28.90 -10.21 -20.81
CA LYS A 526 -29.05 -8.88 -20.21
C LYS A 526 -27.72 -8.26 -19.72
N MET A 527 -26.58 -8.64 -20.28
CA MET A 527 -25.26 -8.23 -19.79
C MET A 527 -25.12 -6.71 -19.63
N PHE A 528 -25.71 -5.93 -20.54
CA PHE A 528 -25.71 -4.46 -20.54
C PHE A 528 -27.12 -3.85 -20.44
N TYR A 529 -28.13 -4.63 -20.07
CA TYR A 529 -29.50 -4.15 -19.99
C TYR A 529 -29.61 -2.87 -19.14
N GLY A 530 -30.26 -1.82 -19.66
CA GLY A 530 -30.49 -0.57 -18.95
C GLY A 530 -29.27 0.33 -18.78
N CYS A 531 -28.13 0.05 -19.44
CA CYS A 531 -26.93 0.91 -19.42
C CYS A 531 -27.14 2.15 -20.31
N SER A 532 -28.09 3.02 -19.93
CA SER A 532 -28.51 4.15 -20.76
C SER A 532 -27.43 5.21 -21.02
N GLY A 533 -26.41 5.33 -20.15
CA GLY A 533 -25.28 6.25 -20.34
C GLY A 533 -24.20 5.72 -21.27
N LEU A 534 -24.19 4.41 -21.54
CA LEU A 534 -23.11 3.74 -22.25
C LEU A 534 -23.09 4.13 -23.74
N LYS A 535 -21.95 4.72 -24.15
CA LYS A 535 -21.77 5.19 -25.55
C LYS A 535 -20.93 4.22 -26.38
N THR A 536 -19.95 3.58 -25.78
CA THR A 536 -18.97 2.74 -26.48
C THR A 536 -18.61 1.51 -25.66
N ILE A 537 -18.61 0.35 -26.28
CA ILE A 537 -18.08 -0.90 -25.72
C ILE A 537 -16.92 -1.33 -26.62
N TYR A 538 -15.70 -1.28 -26.08
CA TYR A 538 -14.50 -1.73 -26.78
C TYR A 538 -14.31 -3.24 -26.62
N VAL A 539 -14.06 -3.93 -27.73
CA VAL A 539 -13.81 -5.38 -27.76
C VAL A 539 -12.58 -5.74 -28.62
N SER A 540 -12.18 -6.99 -28.61
CA SER A 540 -11.24 -7.58 -29.55
C SER A 540 -11.89 -8.78 -30.29
N ASP A 541 -11.11 -9.47 -31.14
CA ASP A 541 -11.56 -10.70 -31.82
C ASP A 541 -11.81 -11.88 -30.87
N LYS A 542 -11.41 -11.75 -29.59
CA LYS A 542 -11.66 -12.76 -28.55
C LYS A 542 -13.09 -12.74 -28.04
N PHE A 543 -13.82 -11.62 -28.24
CA PHE A 543 -15.21 -11.55 -27.88
C PHE A 543 -16.06 -12.24 -28.97
N VAL A 544 -16.28 -13.53 -28.80
CA VAL A 544 -16.94 -14.40 -29.78
C VAL A 544 -18.37 -14.72 -29.38
N ILE A 545 -19.32 -14.47 -30.25
CA ILE A 545 -20.73 -14.84 -30.10
C ILE A 545 -21.06 -15.99 -31.05
N THR A 546 -21.57 -17.07 -30.48
CA THR A 546 -22.12 -18.19 -31.25
C THR A 546 -23.63 -18.30 -31.03
N LYS A 547 -24.35 -19.01 -31.93
CA LYS A 547 -25.81 -19.14 -31.81
C LYS A 547 -26.29 -19.92 -30.58
N GLU A 548 -25.41 -20.75 -30.03
CA GLU A 548 -25.68 -21.57 -28.84
C GLU A 548 -25.61 -20.77 -27.52
N LYS A 549 -25.11 -19.52 -27.57
CA LYS A 549 -24.94 -18.68 -26.38
C LYS A 549 -26.21 -17.90 -26.09
N ASP A 550 -26.67 -17.96 -24.84
CA ASP A 550 -27.79 -17.14 -24.38
C ASP A 550 -27.37 -15.69 -24.15
N GLY A 551 -27.75 -14.81 -25.02
CA GLY A 551 -27.52 -13.36 -24.94
C GLY A 551 -28.81 -12.56 -25.15
N SER A 552 -29.93 -13.08 -24.71
CA SER A 552 -31.22 -12.42 -24.83
C SER A 552 -31.29 -11.10 -24.10
N ASN A 553 -31.89 -10.07 -24.70
CA ASN A 553 -32.04 -8.72 -24.16
C ASN A 553 -30.71 -8.05 -23.72
N MET A 554 -29.60 -8.41 -24.35
CA MET A 554 -28.25 -7.96 -23.94
C MET A 554 -28.11 -6.44 -23.88
N PHE A 555 -28.73 -5.73 -24.83
CA PHE A 555 -28.60 -4.27 -25.03
C PHE A 555 -29.86 -3.47 -24.73
N SER A 556 -30.95 -4.12 -24.28
CA SER A 556 -32.23 -3.42 -24.09
C SER A 556 -32.04 -2.24 -23.13
N GLY A 557 -32.45 -1.04 -23.57
CA GLY A 557 -32.30 0.20 -22.81
C GLY A 557 -30.95 0.90 -22.92
N CYS A 558 -30.01 0.45 -23.76
CA CYS A 558 -28.71 1.10 -24.00
C CYS A 558 -28.83 2.28 -24.98
N THR A 559 -29.66 3.25 -24.67
CA THR A 559 -30.17 4.29 -25.62
C THR A 559 -29.09 5.20 -26.22
N ASN A 560 -27.91 5.28 -25.67
CA ASN A 560 -26.80 6.10 -26.18
C ASN A 560 -25.70 5.29 -26.89
N LEU A 561 -25.87 3.97 -26.97
CA LEU A 561 -24.81 3.07 -27.46
C LEU A 561 -24.60 3.26 -28.99
N LYS A 562 -23.32 3.38 -29.37
CA LYS A 562 -22.86 3.58 -30.74
C LYS A 562 -21.74 2.59 -31.08
N GLY A 563 -21.91 1.87 -32.14
CA GLY A 563 -20.90 0.99 -32.73
C GLY A 563 -20.83 1.19 -34.24
N PHE A 564 -20.90 0.10 -35.03
CA PHE A 564 -21.13 0.19 -36.47
C PHE A 564 -22.51 0.77 -36.81
N ILE A 565 -23.50 0.47 -35.96
CA ILE A 565 -24.83 1.10 -35.98
C ILE A 565 -25.12 1.77 -34.64
N ASP A 566 -25.94 2.82 -34.65
CA ASP A 566 -26.48 3.42 -33.44
C ASP A 566 -27.59 2.52 -32.86
N TYR A 567 -27.74 2.57 -31.50
CA TYR A 567 -28.78 1.78 -30.83
C TYR A 567 -30.17 2.03 -31.40
N ILE A 568 -30.89 0.96 -31.68
CA ILE A 568 -32.26 0.98 -32.15
C ILE A 568 -33.12 0.24 -31.12
N SER A 569 -34.08 0.95 -30.51
CA SER A 569 -35.02 0.36 -29.55
C SER A 569 -35.98 -0.58 -30.28
N ASN A 570 -35.58 -1.83 -30.43
CA ASN A 570 -36.38 -2.90 -31.03
C ASN A 570 -35.95 -4.24 -30.41
N SER A 571 -36.90 -5.02 -29.91
CA SER A 571 -36.64 -6.34 -29.30
C SER A 571 -35.81 -7.28 -30.15
N ASP A 572 -35.95 -7.18 -31.50
CA ASP A 572 -35.21 -8.01 -32.43
C ASP A 572 -33.72 -7.62 -32.54
N LYS A 573 -33.34 -6.40 -32.07
CA LYS A 573 -31.97 -5.88 -32.11
C LYS A 573 -31.32 -5.75 -30.75
N ASP A 574 -31.96 -6.20 -29.70
CA ASP A 574 -31.49 -6.12 -28.32
C ASP A 574 -30.69 -7.36 -27.87
N ASN A 575 -30.51 -8.33 -28.72
CA ASN A 575 -29.88 -9.61 -28.41
C ASN A 575 -28.38 -9.65 -28.77
N ASN A 576 -27.72 -10.77 -28.48
CA ASN A 576 -26.31 -10.99 -28.71
C ASN A 576 -25.87 -11.04 -30.19
N GLU A 577 -26.76 -11.12 -31.18
CA GLU A 577 -26.39 -11.04 -32.60
C GLU A 577 -25.76 -9.69 -32.95
N TYR A 578 -26.12 -8.63 -32.20
CA TYR A 578 -25.57 -7.29 -32.36
C TYR A 578 -24.31 -7.03 -31.50
N ALA A 579 -23.82 -8.02 -30.72
CA ALA A 579 -22.61 -7.94 -29.91
C ALA A 579 -21.35 -8.18 -30.75
N ASN A 580 -21.19 -7.37 -31.79
CA ASN A 580 -20.02 -7.41 -32.67
C ASN A 580 -19.70 -6.01 -33.20
N TYR A 581 -18.46 -5.80 -33.65
CA TYR A 581 -17.99 -4.51 -34.18
C TYR A 581 -18.15 -4.37 -35.69
N LYS A 582 -18.54 -5.45 -36.41
CA LYS A 582 -18.68 -5.45 -37.89
C LYS A 582 -19.99 -4.87 -38.35
N THR A 583 -21.06 -5.25 -37.67
CA THR A 583 -22.44 -4.91 -38.05
C THR A 583 -23.31 -4.48 -36.87
N GLY A 584 -22.76 -4.51 -35.64
CA GLY A 584 -23.51 -4.34 -34.40
C GLY A 584 -23.07 -3.13 -33.59
N TYR A 585 -23.23 -3.24 -32.28
CA TYR A 585 -23.07 -2.14 -31.31
C TYR A 585 -21.67 -2.02 -30.72
N PHE A 586 -20.77 -2.95 -31.00
CA PHE A 586 -19.43 -2.90 -30.47
C PHE A 586 -18.47 -2.09 -31.34
N THR A 587 -17.38 -1.69 -30.74
CA THR A 587 -16.24 -1.01 -31.35
C THR A 587 -15.00 -1.82 -31.10
N LYS A 588 -14.22 -2.19 -32.11
CA LYS A 588 -12.98 -2.89 -31.92
C LYS A 588 -11.92 -1.91 -31.43
N LEU A 589 -11.21 -2.24 -30.36
CA LEU A 589 -10.10 -1.44 -29.87
C LEU A 589 -8.87 -1.67 -30.77
N VAL A 590 -8.54 -0.67 -31.61
CA VAL A 590 -7.47 -0.75 -32.60
C VAL A 590 -6.20 0.01 -32.22
N GLY A 591 -6.23 0.82 -31.17
CA GLY A 591 -5.07 1.57 -30.70
C GLY A 591 -5.37 2.51 -29.56
N LYS A 592 -4.39 3.34 -29.21
CA LYS A 592 -4.52 4.44 -28.25
C LYS A 592 -3.60 5.61 -28.57
N ASN A 593 -3.99 6.83 -28.11
CA ASN A 593 -3.13 8.00 -28.08
C ASN A 593 -3.07 8.56 -26.65
N GLY A 594 -1.99 8.30 -25.94
CA GLY A 594 -1.92 8.41 -24.50
C GLY A 594 -2.89 7.44 -23.84
N GLU A 595 -3.79 7.94 -22.99
CA GLU A 595 -4.84 7.14 -22.35
C GLU A 595 -6.14 7.07 -23.18
N GLU A 596 -6.22 7.85 -24.26
CA GLU A 596 -7.42 7.87 -25.11
C GLU A 596 -7.45 6.64 -26.03
N LYS A 597 -8.50 5.84 -25.92
CA LYS A 597 -8.73 4.61 -26.69
C LYS A 597 -9.21 4.95 -28.09
N ILE A 598 -8.64 4.27 -29.08
CA ILE A 598 -9.06 4.40 -30.50
C ILE A 598 -9.83 3.16 -30.88
N GLY A 599 -11.07 3.38 -31.24
CA GLY A 599 -11.96 2.32 -31.68
C GLY A 599 -12.26 2.41 -33.17
N ALA A 600 -12.46 1.26 -33.79
CA ALA A 600 -12.90 1.15 -35.21
C ALA A 600 -14.04 0.15 -35.36
N THR A 601 -14.82 0.33 -36.40
CA THR A 601 -15.98 -0.50 -36.72
C THR A 601 -15.97 -0.98 -38.17
N GLY A 602 -16.80 -1.95 -38.46
CA GLY A 602 -16.92 -2.52 -39.80
C GLY A 602 -15.81 -3.50 -40.17
N ASP A 603 -15.93 -4.17 -41.30
CA ASP A 603 -14.92 -5.12 -41.78
C ASP A 603 -13.59 -4.44 -42.14
N ALA A 604 -13.62 -3.19 -42.59
CA ALA A 604 -12.44 -2.40 -42.91
C ALA A 604 -11.80 -1.72 -41.67
N LEU A 605 -12.34 -1.96 -40.46
CA LEU A 605 -11.87 -1.33 -39.23
C LEU A 605 -11.67 0.18 -39.37
N THR A 606 -12.73 0.92 -39.56
CA THR A 606 -12.69 2.37 -39.79
C THR A 606 -13.09 3.13 -38.53
N THR A 607 -12.27 4.10 -38.12
CA THR A 607 -12.66 5.10 -37.10
C THR A 607 -13.21 6.36 -37.78
N GLU A 608 -14.17 7.03 -37.15
CA GLU A 608 -14.71 8.28 -37.69
C GLU A 608 -13.67 9.41 -37.64
N ASN A 609 -12.93 9.49 -36.55
CA ASN A 609 -12.03 10.61 -36.30
C ASN A 609 -10.78 10.15 -35.54
N LEU A 610 -9.60 10.38 -36.07
CA LEU A 610 -8.32 10.18 -35.43
C LEU A 610 -7.67 11.55 -35.17
N VAL A 611 -7.64 11.99 -33.93
CA VAL A 611 -6.96 13.22 -33.53
C VAL A 611 -5.70 12.83 -32.75
N LEU A 612 -4.51 13.10 -33.33
CA LEU A 612 -3.25 12.81 -32.67
C LEU A 612 -2.74 14.02 -31.89
N ASP A 613 -2.45 13.81 -30.61
CA ASP A 613 -1.88 14.82 -29.71
C ASP A 613 -0.35 14.75 -29.75
N ASP A 614 0.31 15.89 -30.01
CA ASP A 614 1.79 16.01 -30.12
C ASP A 614 2.58 15.57 -28.86
N GLY A 615 1.90 15.54 -27.71
CA GLY A 615 2.52 15.17 -26.42
C GLY A 615 2.29 13.75 -25.96
N LYS A 616 1.45 12.99 -26.66
CA LYS A 616 1.00 11.67 -26.23
C LYS A 616 1.49 10.56 -27.12
N ASP A 617 1.88 9.44 -26.52
CA ASP A 617 2.29 8.24 -27.23
C ASP A 617 1.12 7.67 -28.04
N PHE A 618 1.38 7.31 -29.29
CA PHE A 618 0.43 6.62 -30.15
C PHE A 618 0.84 5.16 -30.34
N VAL A 619 -0.12 4.27 -30.16
CA VAL A 619 0.08 2.83 -30.36
C VAL A 619 -1.09 2.30 -31.17
N ALA A 620 -0.83 1.77 -32.35
CA ALA A 620 -1.82 0.98 -33.09
C ALA A 620 -1.61 -0.51 -32.79
N TYR A 621 -2.68 -1.21 -32.41
CA TYR A 621 -2.62 -2.66 -32.15
C TYR A 621 -2.67 -3.46 -33.45
N GLU A 622 -3.34 -2.92 -34.45
CA GLU A 622 -3.43 -3.46 -35.81
C GLU A 622 -3.62 -2.31 -36.82
N PRO A 623 -3.44 -2.52 -38.13
CA PRO A 623 -3.79 -1.52 -39.15
C PRO A 623 -5.29 -1.24 -39.16
N PHE A 624 -5.67 0.02 -39.35
CA PHE A 624 -7.07 0.45 -39.46
C PHE A 624 -7.19 1.65 -40.41
N ALA A 625 -8.35 2.17 -40.64
CA ALA A 625 -8.59 3.36 -41.41
C ALA A 625 -9.22 4.48 -40.57
N ALA A 626 -9.06 5.71 -40.99
CA ALA A 626 -9.72 6.87 -40.39
C ALA A 626 -10.40 7.67 -41.48
N LYS A 627 -11.71 8.02 -41.30
CA LYS A 627 -12.43 8.93 -42.22
C LYS A 627 -11.84 10.33 -42.15
N ALA A 628 -11.43 10.76 -40.97
CA ALA A 628 -10.65 11.98 -40.75
C ALA A 628 -9.47 11.69 -39.83
N ALA A 629 -8.29 12.15 -40.22
CA ALA A 629 -7.07 12.05 -39.41
C ALA A 629 -6.42 13.43 -39.29
N SER A 630 -6.07 13.85 -38.09
CA SER A 630 -5.50 15.16 -37.83
C SER A 630 -4.34 15.12 -36.82
N TYR A 631 -3.44 16.06 -37.01
CA TYR A 631 -2.29 16.28 -36.11
C TYR A 631 -1.93 17.76 -36.04
N ASN A 632 -1.79 18.29 -34.83
CA ASN A 632 -1.39 19.67 -34.61
C ASN A 632 -0.13 19.73 -33.73
N ARG A 633 0.78 20.65 -34.10
CA ARG A 633 2.04 20.87 -33.37
C ARG A 633 2.49 22.32 -33.44
N THR A 634 2.82 22.89 -32.28
CA THR A 634 3.50 24.20 -32.20
C THR A 634 4.99 24.04 -32.45
N ILE A 635 5.57 24.90 -33.29
CA ILE A 635 6.98 24.98 -33.58
C ILE A 635 7.56 26.22 -32.91
N ASN A 636 8.68 26.07 -32.22
CA ASN A 636 9.30 27.17 -31.52
C ASN A 636 9.80 28.24 -32.51
N PRO A 637 9.65 29.55 -32.20
CA PRO A 637 10.18 30.61 -33.07
C PRO A 637 11.65 30.41 -33.40
N GLY A 638 12.03 30.65 -34.67
CA GLY A 638 13.39 30.47 -35.18
C GLY A 638 13.78 29.02 -35.52
N THR A 639 12.90 28.04 -35.33
CA THR A 639 13.12 26.67 -35.79
C THR A 639 12.82 26.56 -37.26
N THR A 640 13.84 26.32 -38.06
CA THR A 640 13.71 26.12 -39.53
C THR A 640 13.53 24.64 -39.86
N TRP A 641 14.25 23.76 -39.18
CA TRP A 641 14.27 22.32 -39.40
C TRP A 641 13.68 21.56 -38.25
N ALA A 642 12.84 20.59 -38.55
CA ALA A 642 12.24 19.66 -37.58
C ALA A 642 12.11 18.27 -38.21
N THR A 643 11.58 17.30 -37.45
CA THR A 643 11.26 15.98 -37.99
C THR A 643 9.78 15.66 -37.79
N LEU A 644 9.24 14.80 -38.64
CA LEU A 644 7.86 14.35 -38.63
C LEU A 644 7.79 12.87 -38.97
N CYS A 645 6.94 12.12 -38.30
CA CYS A 645 6.57 10.75 -38.66
C CYS A 645 5.13 10.49 -38.16
N LEU A 646 4.18 10.48 -39.10
CA LEU A 646 2.77 10.26 -38.78
C LEU A 646 2.30 8.89 -39.25
N PRO A 647 1.34 8.26 -38.56
CA PRO A 647 0.82 6.94 -38.93
C PRO A 647 -0.10 6.95 -40.16
N PHE A 648 -0.30 8.10 -40.78
CA PHE A 648 -1.14 8.25 -41.97
C PHE A 648 -0.39 9.05 -43.04
N GLU A 649 -0.81 8.86 -44.26
CA GLU A 649 -0.26 9.61 -45.41
C GLU A 649 -0.63 11.08 -45.30
N VAL A 650 0.33 11.96 -45.55
CA VAL A 650 0.17 13.41 -45.53
C VAL A 650 0.39 13.98 -46.95
N SER A 651 -0.63 14.63 -47.50
CA SER A 651 -0.48 15.42 -48.69
C SER A 651 0.38 16.66 -48.44
N LEU A 652 1.30 16.95 -49.34
CA LEU A 652 2.18 18.16 -49.27
C LEU A 652 1.56 19.37 -49.95
N GLU A 653 0.40 19.20 -50.61
CA GLU A 653 -0.32 20.29 -51.20
C GLU A 653 -0.79 21.27 -50.09
N ASN A 654 -0.50 22.56 -50.29
CA ASN A 654 -0.87 23.64 -49.36
C ASN A 654 -0.28 23.58 -47.94
N GLN A 655 0.68 22.68 -47.67
CA GLN A 655 1.36 22.67 -46.37
C GLN A 655 2.27 23.90 -46.15
N ASN A 656 2.44 24.30 -44.93
CA ASN A 656 3.32 25.39 -44.49
C ASN A 656 4.77 24.93 -44.23
N PHE A 657 5.13 23.74 -44.69
CA PHE A 657 6.46 23.15 -44.63
C PHE A 657 6.78 22.42 -45.96
N ARG A 658 8.04 22.09 -46.14
CA ARG A 658 8.56 21.19 -47.20
C ARG A 658 9.07 19.93 -46.50
N ALA A 659 8.94 18.75 -47.10
CA ALA A 659 9.37 17.48 -46.56
C ALA A 659 10.55 16.90 -47.36
N PHE A 660 11.42 16.19 -46.65
CA PHE A 660 12.66 15.66 -47.24
C PHE A 660 12.93 14.26 -46.67
N LYS A 661 13.41 13.35 -47.51
CA LYS A 661 14.07 12.12 -47.10
C LYS A 661 15.58 12.30 -46.96
N LEU A 662 16.23 11.48 -46.19
CA LEU A 662 17.68 11.45 -46.02
C LEU A 662 18.30 10.82 -47.27
N LEU A 663 19.11 11.56 -48.02
CA LEU A 663 19.78 11.10 -49.23
C LEU A 663 21.17 10.55 -48.92
N SER A 664 22.01 11.33 -48.29
CA SER A 664 23.37 10.97 -47.91
C SER A 664 23.80 11.66 -46.62
N ALA A 665 24.86 11.14 -45.98
CA ALA A 665 25.56 11.80 -44.90
C ALA A 665 27.08 11.68 -45.15
N ASP A 666 27.79 12.80 -44.95
CA ASP A 666 29.26 12.92 -45.09
C ASP A 666 29.86 13.22 -43.70
N ASP A 667 30.59 12.24 -43.16
CA ASP A 667 31.23 12.33 -41.84
C ASP A 667 32.38 13.32 -41.80
N VAL A 668 33.03 13.55 -42.96
CA VAL A 668 34.19 14.45 -43.04
C VAL A 668 33.72 15.88 -43.16
N ALA A 669 32.71 16.11 -44.00
CA ALA A 669 32.09 17.42 -44.16
C ALA A 669 31.13 17.81 -43.05
N GLU A 670 30.75 16.86 -42.18
CA GLU A 670 29.71 16.98 -41.12
C GLU A 670 28.39 17.53 -41.71
N THR A 671 27.96 16.97 -42.86
CA THR A 671 26.75 17.40 -43.55
C THR A 671 25.86 16.22 -43.89
N VAL A 672 24.55 16.43 -43.82
CA VAL A 672 23.54 15.54 -44.39
C VAL A 672 22.94 16.20 -45.63
N GLU A 673 22.78 15.43 -46.68
CA GLU A 673 22.08 15.87 -47.89
C GLU A 673 20.66 15.27 -47.88
N LEU A 674 19.72 16.10 -48.28
CA LEU A 674 18.31 15.78 -48.29
C LEU A 674 17.75 15.89 -49.71
N GLU A 675 16.87 14.95 -50.05
CA GLU A 675 16.08 14.98 -51.28
C GLU A 675 14.64 15.36 -50.96
N GLU A 676 14.10 16.33 -51.66
CA GLU A 676 12.76 16.84 -51.47
C GLU A 676 11.69 15.83 -51.93
N ILE A 677 10.64 15.68 -51.10
CA ILE A 677 9.43 14.92 -51.43
C ILE A 677 8.42 15.96 -51.97
N GLU A 678 7.88 15.73 -53.17
CA GLU A 678 7.05 16.73 -53.85
C GLU A 678 5.56 16.58 -53.61
N THR A 679 5.05 15.36 -53.44
CA THR A 679 3.59 15.07 -53.50
C THR A 679 2.99 14.69 -52.14
N SER A 680 3.48 13.65 -51.52
CA SER A 680 2.96 13.17 -50.24
C SER A 680 4.01 12.43 -49.40
N ILE A 681 3.83 12.39 -48.08
CA ILE A 681 4.60 11.57 -47.12
C ILE A 681 3.78 10.31 -46.89
N ALA A 682 4.30 9.17 -47.24
CA ALA A 682 3.60 7.91 -46.99
C ALA A 682 3.44 7.63 -45.48
N ALA A 683 2.38 6.92 -45.09
CA ALA A 683 2.11 6.54 -43.73
C ALA A 683 3.30 5.86 -43.03
N GLY A 684 3.66 6.27 -41.85
CA GLY A 684 4.77 5.71 -41.09
C GLY A 684 6.18 6.16 -41.52
N THR A 685 6.27 6.93 -42.59
CA THR A 685 7.57 7.34 -43.12
C THR A 685 8.15 8.51 -42.35
N PRO A 686 9.37 8.36 -41.79
CA PRO A 686 10.07 9.47 -41.12
C PRO A 686 10.62 10.44 -42.15
N VAL A 687 10.44 11.74 -41.92
CA VAL A 687 10.95 12.81 -42.77
C VAL A 687 11.59 13.91 -41.94
N ILE A 688 12.50 14.63 -42.55
CA ILE A 688 12.98 15.93 -42.07
C ILE A 688 12.13 16.99 -42.77
N ILE A 689 11.61 17.94 -42.02
CA ILE A 689 10.78 19.02 -42.57
C ILE A 689 11.48 20.37 -42.43
N LYS A 690 11.31 21.21 -43.44
CA LYS A 690 11.72 22.61 -43.41
C LYS A 690 10.49 23.51 -43.37
N MET A 691 10.39 24.31 -42.35
CA MET A 691 9.28 25.27 -42.19
C MET A 691 9.37 26.36 -43.24
N LYS A 692 8.23 26.77 -43.80
CA LYS A 692 8.16 27.97 -44.65
C LYS A 692 8.32 29.24 -43.79
N ASP A 693 8.77 30.32 -44.38
CA ASP A 693 9.04 31.57 -43.65
C ASP A 693 7.77 32.04 -42.89
N GLY A 694 7.95 32.34 -41.60
CA GLY A 694 6.87 32.79 -40.71
C GLY A 694 5.98 31.67 -40.16
N ALA A 695 6.13 30.43 -40.60
CA ALA A 695 5.33 29.31 -40.07
C ALA A 695 5.83 28.88 -38.67
N ASN A 696 4.93 28.82 -37.68
CA ASN A 696 5.22 28.46 -36.30
C ASN A 696 4.37 27.30 -35.78
N SER A 697 3.65 26.62 -36.66
CA SER A 697 2.81 25.47 -36.31
C SER A 697 2.66 24.50 -37.48
N LEU A 698 2.42 23.25 -37.19
CA LEU A 698 1.88 22.27 -38.14
C LEU A 698 0.41 22.10 -37.86
N SER A 699 -0.42 22.12 -38.89
CA SER A 699 -1.85 21.78 -38.78
C SER A 699 -2.19 20.89 -40.00
N ILE A 700 -2.22 19.59 -39.72
CA ILE A 700 -2.38 18.56 -40.75
C ILE A 700 -3.76 17.94 -40.58
N SER A 701 -4.53 17.85 -41.65
CA SER A 701 -5.86 17.22 -41.68
C SER A 701 -6.04 16.48 -42.99
N GLU A 702 -6.31 15.21 -42.91
CA GLU A 702 -6.46 14.30 -44.01
C GLU A 702 -7.77 13.53 -43.93
N ALA A 703 -8.33 13.17 -45.07
CA ALA A 703 -9.57 12.37 -45.15
C ALA A 703 -9.27 10.98 -45.72
N ASP A 704 -10.04 10.00 -45.25
CA ASP A 704 -10.04 8.62 -45.77
C ASP A 704 -8.64 7.99 -45.86
N LYS A 705 -7.90 8.01 -44.72
CA LYS A 705 -6.51 7.51 -44.64
C LYS A 705 -6.42 6.15 -43.97
N ALA A 706 -5.59 5.28 -44.55
CA ALA A 706 -5.07 4.11 -43.88
C ALA A 706 -4.09 4.52 -42.79
N ILE A 707 -4.18 3.88 -41.62
CA ILE A 707 -3.35 4.13 -40.43
C ILE A 707 -2.36 2.99 -40.27
N ALA A 708 -1.08 3.31 -40.39
CA ALA A 708 -0.01 2.34 -40.23
C ALA A 708 0.22 2.00 -38.76
N LYS A 709 0.30 0.71 -38.46
CA LYS A 709 0.67 0.23 -37.14
C LYS A 709 2.12 0.55 -36.79
N ASP A 710 3.03 0.33 -37.73
CA ASP A 710 4.46 0.41 -37.51
C ASP A 710 5.08 1.60 -38.23
N VAL A 711 6.15 2.13 -37.65
CA VAL A 711 6.97 3.13 -38.30
C VAL A 711 7.84 2.47 -39.37
N GLN A 712 8.09 3.23 -40.44
CA GLN A 712 9.05 2.84 -41.46
C GLN A 712 10.43 3.45 -41.10
N ALA A 713 11.47 2.98 -41.75
CA ALA A 713 12.79 3.55 -41.72
C ALA A 713 13.20 4.02 -43.16
N SER A 714 13.89 5.14 -43.22
CA SER A 714 14.44 5.65 -44.52
C SER A 714 15.96 5.58 -44.43
N GLU A 715 16.57 4.78 -45.29
CA GLU A 715 18.02 4.56 -45.30
C GLU A 715 18.67 5.34 -46.43
N THR A 716 19.92 5.77 -46.22
CA THR A 716 20.79 6.30 -47.28
C THR A 716 21.15 5.19 -48.27
N ALA A 717 21.51 5.57 -49.52
CA ALA A 717 21.83 4.60 -50.57
C ALA A 717 22.97 3.63 -50.19
N ASN A 718 23.91 4.06 -49.34
CA ASN A 718 25.01 3.21 -48.85
C ASN A 718 24.67 2.40 -47.60
N GLY A 719 23.46 2.56 -47.04
CA GLY A 719 23.00 1.87 -45.84
C GLY A 719 23.67 2.31 -44.51
N ASN A 720 24.60 3.25 -44.54
CA ASN A 720 25.36 3.68 -43.35
C ASN A 720 24.54 4.53 -42.39
N TYR A 721 23.53 5.22 -42.88
CA TYR A 721 22.65 6.08 -42.08
C TYR A 721 21.20 5.77 -42.36
N GLN A 722 20.40 5.88 -41.26
CA GLN A 722 18.98 5.60 -41.31
C GLN A 722 18.23 6.70 -40.57
N LEU A 723 17.16 7.21 -41.15
CA LEU A 723 16.18 8.02 -40.41
C LEU A 723 15.10 7.10 -39.85
N GLN A 724 14.98 7.08 -38.53
CA GLN A 724 14.04 6.24 -37.76
C GLN A 724 12.91 7.08 -37.20
N GLY A 725 11.67 6.71 -37.50
CA GLY A 725 10.49 7.34 -36.95
C GLY A 725 10.14 6.83 -35.53
N ILE A 726 9.37 7.63 -34.81
CA ILE A 726 8.77 7.23 -33.49
C ILE A 726 7.35 7.72 -33.38
N TYR A 727 6.46 6.84 -32.87
CA TYR A 727 5.11 7.17 -32.47
C TYR A 727 4.98 7.36 -30.95
N THR A 728 6.00 6.94 -30.20
CA THR A 728 6.08 7.05 -28.75
C THR A 728 7.27 7.89 -28.34
N GLN A 729 7.21 8.45 -27.14
CA GLN A 729 8.36 9.18 -26.59
C GLN A 729 9.59 8.27 -26.49
N LYS A 730 10.73 8.78 -26.96
CA LYS A 730 12.01 8.09 -26.81
C LYS A 730 12.98 8.94 -26.02
N VAL A 731 13.65 8.30 -25.06
CA VAL A 731 14.74 8.89 -24.28
C VAL A 731 16.06 8.36 -24.82
N PHE A 732 17.03 9.26 -25.00
CA PHE A 732 18.38 8.95 -25.48
C PHE A 732 19.39 9.23 -24.37
N ASP A 733 20.25 8.27 -24.10
CA ASP A 733 21.37 8.40 -23.18
C ASP A 733 22.61 8.93 -23.93
N LYS A 734 23.36 9.84 -23.30
CA LYS A 734 24.52 10.46 -23.94
C LYS A 734 25.69 9.50 -24.24
N VAL A 735 25.72 8.32 -23.63
CA VAL A 735 26.76 7.32 -23.82
C VAL A 735 26.23 6.15 -24.65
N ALA A 736 25.06 5.58 -24.25
CA ALA A 736 24.48 4.40 -24.89
C ALA A 736 23.96 4.70 -26.32
N ASP A 737 23.42 5.92 -26.55
CA ASP A 737 22.88 6.34 -27.85
C ASP A 737 23.81 7.31 -28.62
N ASN A 738 25.12 7.14 -28.49
CA ASN A 738 26.12 8.01 -29.16
C ASN A 738 26.10 7.93 -30.68
N ASN A 739 25.47 6.92 -31.26
CA ASN A 739 25.22 6.76 -32.70
C ASN A 739 23.89 7.33 -33.17
N CYS A 740 23.08 7.92 -32.29
CA CYS A 740 21.81 8.56 -32.61
C CYS A 740 22.00 10.08 -32.78
N TYR A 741 21.17 10.69 -33.63
CA TYR A 741 21.22 12.15 -33.87
C TYR A 741 19.81 12.73 -33.92
N ILE A 742 19.58 13.77 -33.14
CA ILE A 742 18.31 14.45 -32.96
C ILE A 742 18.36 15.84 -33.59
N VAL A 743 17.31 16.28 -34.27
CA VAL A 743 17.25 17.65 -34.82
C VAL A 743 17.03 18.64 -33.67
N LYS A 744 18.03 19.51 -33.47
CA LYS A 744 18.00 20.61 -32.51
C LYS A 744 18.80 21.80 -33.01
N GLY A 745 18.28 23.02 -32.88
CA GLY A 745 18.97 24.21 -33.30
C GLY A 745 19.33 24.20 -34.79
N ASN A 746 18.45 23.65 -35.65
CA ASN A 746 18.63 23.49 -37.10
C ASN A 746 19.79 22.56 -37.50
N LYS A 747 20.22 21.68 -36.65
CA LYS A 747 21.26 20.66 -36.90
C LYS A 747 20.82 19.30 -36.38
N LEU A 748 21.43 18.26 -36.91
CA LEU A 748 21.36 16.91 -36.30
C LEU A 748 22.52 16.78 -35.30
N MET A 749 22.19 16.55 -34.03
CA MET A 749 23.18 16.46 -32.94
C MET A 749 23.03 15.17 -32.19
N ASN A 750 24.14 14.51 -31.83
CA ASN A 750 24.03 13.34 -30.94
C ASN A 750 23.76 13.76 -29.50
N PRO A 751 23.29 12.86 -28.63
CA PRO A 751 22.95 13.15 -27.23
C PRO A 751 24.16 13.68 -26.44
N ALA A 752 25.37 13.18 -26.69
CA ALA A 752 26.58 13.66 -26.01
C ALA A 752 26.85 15.14 -26.30
N LYS A 753 26.65 15.59 -27.57
CA LYS A 753 26.79 16.99 -27.96
C LYS A 753 25.67 17.86 -27.41
N LEU A 754 24.44 17.39 -27.42
CA LEU A 754 23.29 18.11 -26.87
C LEU A 754 23.41 18.33 -25.37
N LEU A 755 24.05 17.42 -24.65
CA LEU A 755 24.19 17.40 -23.20
C LEU A 755 25.60 17.77 -22.71
N GLU A 756 26.45 18.34 -23.59
CA GLU A 756 27.88 18.66 -23.33
C GLU A 756 28.06 19.51 -22.05
N ASN A 757 27.18 20.48 -21.85
CA ASN A 757 27.20 21.40 -20.71
C ASN A 757 26.02 21.17 -19.72
N SER A 758 25.43 19.98 -19.74
CA SER A 758 24.29 19.63 -18.92
C SER A 758 24.65 18.63 -17.81
N SER A 759 24.08 18.80 -16.66
CA SER A 759 24.17 17.81 -15.57
C SER A 759 23.32 16.55 -15.81
N THR A 760 22.35 16.60 -16.76
CA THR A 760 21.54 15.45 -17.13
C THR A 760 22.30 14.54 -18.08
N THR A 761 22.01 13.23 -18.01
CA THR A 761 22.61 12.21 -18.88
C THR A 761 21.68 11.80 -20.03
N GLN A 762 20.46 12.32 -20.05
CA GLN A 762 19.43 11.90 -20.99
C GLN A 762 18.72 13.09 -21.64
N VAL A 763 18.28 12.92 -22.89
CA VAL A 763 17.45 13.85 -23.64
C VAL A 763 16.27 13.13 -24.27
N GLY A 764 15.05 13.68 -24.12
CA GLY A 764 13.83 13.10 -24.68
C GLY A 764 13.48 13.66 -26.07
N SER A 765 12.95 12.79 -26.92
CA SER A 765 12.24 13.18 -28.15
C SER A 765 10.76 12.82 -27.98
N LYS A 766 9.87 13.77 -28.27
CA LYS A 766 8.42 13.58 -28.23
C LYS A 766 7.95 12.57 -29.30
N PRO A 767 6.72 12.01 -29.17
CA PRO A 767 6.08 11.23 -30.23
C PRO A 767 6.03 11.97 -31.58
N PHE A 768 5.83 11.24 -32.63
CA PHE A 768 5.68 11.73 -34.00
C PHE A 768 6.91 12.49 -34.53
N ARG A 769 8.08 12.11 -34.06
CA ARG A 769 9.39 12.64 -34.49
C ARG A 769 10.18 11.56 -35.24
N ALA A 770 11.33 11.97 -35.72
CA ALA A 770 12.34 11.04 -36.22
C ALA A 770 13.74 11.45 -35.73
N TYR A 771 14.64 10.50 -35.70
CA TYR A 771 16.05 10.68 -35.39
C TYR A 771 16.90 9.89 -36.39
N MET A 772 18.10 10.36 -36.63
CA MET A 772 19.05 9.65 -37.51
C MET A 772 19.88 8.67 -36.66
N VAL A 773 20.16 7.50 -37.23
CA VAL A 773 21.02 6.46 -36.64
C VAL A 773 22.20 6.24 -37.57
N ASP A 774 23.40 6.26 -37.04
CA ASP A 774 24.63 5.80 -37.68
C ASP A 774 24.72 4.27 -37.51
N LYS A 775 24.63 3.54 -38.62
CA LYS A 775 24.72 2.08 -38.74
C LYS A 775 26.07 1.60 -39.25
N SER A 776 27.00 2.49 -39.44
CA SER A 776 28.35 2.14 -39.95
C SER A 776 29.07 1.22 -38.98
N SER A 777 29.98 0.39 -39.48
CA SER A 777 30.74 -0.59 -38.69
C SER A 777 31.69 0.04 -37.67
N ALA A 778 31.93 1.33 -37.75
CA ALA A 778 32.70 2.13 -36.81
C ALA A 778 32.04 3.49 -36.61
N PRO A 779 30.94 3.54 -35.82
CA PRO A 779 30.35 4.83 -35.45
C PRO A 779 31.44 5.71 -34.82
N ALA A 780 31.53 6.91 -35.26
CA ALA A 780 32.64 7.76 -34.81
C ALA A 780 32.50 8.06 -33.32
N ALA A 781 33.54 7.79 -32.56
CA ALA A 781 33.65 8.15 -31.17
C ALA A 781 33.70 9.68 -31.02
N GLY A 782 32.71 10.24 -30.29
CA GLY A 782 32.68 11.65 -29.92
C GLY A 782 31.41 12.39 -30.26
N ALA A 783 31.25 13.57 -29.66
CA ALA A 783 30.09 14.43 -29.85
C ALA A 783 30.12 15.01 -31.29
N ARG A 784 29.24 14.49 -32.14
CA ARG A 784 29.10 14.95 -33.52
C ARG A 784 27.82 15.71 -33.73
N MET A 785 27.88 16.58 -34.75
CA MET A 785 26.68 17.24 -35.26
C MET A 785 26.80 17.32 -36.78
N PHE A 786 25.67 17.23 -37.47
CA PHE A 786 25.59 17.44 -38.92
C PHE A 786 24.82 18.71 -39.23
N SER A 787 25.33 19.48 -40.17
CA SER A 787 24.60 20.57 -40.84
C SER A 787 23.68 19.97 -41.90
N ILE A 788 22.49 20.55 -42.06
CA ILE A 788 21.48 20.08 -43.01
C ILE A 788 21.57 20.84 -44.31
N ALA A 789 21.80 20.15 -45.44
CA ALA A 789 21.81 20.69 -46.78
C ALA A 789 20.76 20.01 -47.67
N ILE A 790 20.18 20.76 -48.60
CA ILE A 790 19.26 20.21 -49.59
C ILE A 790 20.11 19.76 -50.77
N GLY A 791 20.12 18.45 -51.08
CA GLY A 791 20.85 17.85 -52.20
C GLY A 791 20.11 18.03 -53.53
N GLY A 792 20.84 17.99 -54.66
CA GLY A 792 20.29 18.00 -56.00
C GLY A 792 19.98 19.35 -56.66
N GLY A 793 20.10 20.43 -55.97
CA GLY A 793 19.90 21.81 -56.49
C GLY A 793 20.80 22.82 -55.79
N THR A 794 21.72 23.40 -56.56
CA THR A 794 22.31 24.78 -56.47
C THR A 794 22.22 25.52 -55.11
N THR A 795 22.59 24.95 -53.94
CA THR A 795 22.45 25.68 -52.68
C THR A 795 23.70 25.79 -51.83
N ALA A 796 24.87 25.62 -52.45
CA ALA A 796 26.10 26.17 -51.89
C ALA A 796 26.03 27.74 -51.79
N ILE A 797 25.06 28.36 -52.44
CA ILE A 797 24.93 29.83 -52.48
C ILE A 797 24.12 30.38 -51.29
N ASP A 798 23.02 29.73 -50.87
CA ASP A 798 22.19 30.23 -49.74
C ASP A 798 22.89 30.12 -48.37
N SER A 799 23.71 29.10 -48.15
CA SER A 799 24.54 29.00 -46.95
C SER A 799 25.75 29.96 -46.99
N LEU A 800 26.12 30.45 -48.15
CA LEU A 800 27.15 31.47 -48.32
C LEU A 800 26.62 32.90 -48.05
N ASN A 801 25.33 33.13 -48.25
CA ASN A 801 24.72 34.46 -48.06
C ASN A 801 24.35 34.78 -46.62
N THR A 802 24.27 33.79 -45.72
CA THR A 802 23.90 34.00 -44.32
C THR A 802 25.08 34.34 -43.39
N ILE A 803 26.31 34.31 -43.88
CA ILE A 803 27.49 34.71 -43.09
C ILE A 803 28.06 35.99 -43.71
N ALA A 804 27.51 37.13 -43.39
CA ALA A 804 28.10 38.43 -43.68
C ALA A 804 29.49 38.52 -43.02
N ASN A 805 30.52 38.78 -43.84
CA ASN A 805 31.86 39.25 -43.50
C ASN A 805 33.10 38.39 -43.82
N ASP A 806 32.98 37.28 -44.59
CA ASP A 806 34.22 36.61 -45.01
C ASP A 806 34.36 36.52 -46.57
N LYS A 807 35.45 37.06 -47.15
CA LYS A 807 35.71 37.05 -48.58
C LYS A 807 36.03 35.65 -49.13
N ALA A 808 34.99 35.01 -49.78
CA ALA A 808 35.25 33.80 -50.56
C ALA A 808 36.08 34.12 -51.79
N VAL A 809 37.09 33.31 -52.10
CA VAL A 809 37.89 33.41 -53.29
C VAL A 809 37.58 32.29 -54.26
N TYR A 810 37.21 32.57 -55.47
CA TYR A 810 36.82 31.62 -56.50
C TYR A 810 37.96 31.32 -57.42
N TYR A 811 38.05 30.04 -57.85
CA TYR A 811 39.06 29.59 -58.86
C TYR A 811 38.37 28.72 -59.92
N ASP A 812 38.89 28.72 -61.15
CA ASP A 812 38.52 27.74 -62.17
C ASP A 812 39.13 26.36 -61.86
N LEU A 813 38.83 25.35 -62.68
CA LEU A 813 39.36 23.99 -62.52
C LEU A 813 40.90 23.93 -62.81
N GLN A 814 41.46 24.91 -63.45
CA GLN A 814 42.87 25.02 -63.68
C GLN A 814 43.61 25.74 -62.54
N GLY A 815 42.89 26.24 -61.53
CA GLY A 815 43.47 26.92 -60.38
C GLY A 815 43.66 28.42 -60.55
N ASN A 816 43.13 28.99 -61.61
CA ASN A 816 43.19 30.44 -61.84
C ASN A 816 42.16 31.15 -60.99
N ARG A 817 42.52 32.26 -60.34
CA ARG A 817 41.56 33.03 -59.48
C ARG A 817 40.57 33.77 -60.41
N LEU A 818 39.27 33.60 -60.02
CA LEU A 818 38.17 34.31 -60.71
C LEU A 818 37.77 35.57 -59.94
N ASN A 819 37.39 36.61 -60.62
CA ASN A 819 36.89 37.86 -60.04
C ASN A 819 35.40 37.72 -59.53
N ALA A 820 34.66 36.77 -60.08
CA ALA A 820 33.32 36.40 -59.74
C ALA A 820 33.04 34.90 -60.06
N PRO A 821 32.08 34.25 -59.44
CA PRO A 821 31.73 32.86 -59.77
C PRO A 821 31.25 32.79 -61.25
N GLN A 822 31.69 31.76 -61.97
CA GLN A 822 31.32 31.49 -63.36
C GLN A 822 30.33 30.31 -63.44
N LYS A 823 29.53 30.31 -64.54
CA LYS A 823 28.65 29.14 -64.79
C LYS A 823 29.52 27.86 -65.00
N GLY A 824 29.16 26.80 -64.33
CA GLY A 824 29.90 25.53 -64.29
C GLY A 824 30.61 25.29 -62.95
N ILE A 825 31.67 24.48 -62.95
CA ILE A 825 32.38 24.08 -61.76
C ILE A 825 33.40 25.18 -61.35
N ASN A 826 33.27 25.66 -60.10
CA ASN A 826 34.19 26.56 -59.43
C ASN A 826 34.84 25.89 -58.23
N ILE A 827 36.11 26.23 -57.97
CA ILE A 827 36.77 25.89 -56.70
C ILE A 827 36.70 27.14 -55.82
N VAL A 828 36.10 26.98 -54.67
CA VAL A 828 35.92 28.09 -53.71
C VAL A 828 36.83 27.85 -52.52
N LYS A 829 37.69 28.82 -52.21
CA LYS A 829 38.52 28.79 -51.01
C LYS A 829 38.03 29.83 -49.98
N ARG A 830 37.69 29.36 -48.76
CA ARG A 830 37.18 30.18 -47.68
C ARG A 830 37.61 29.61 -46.36
N ASN A 831 38.07 30.43 -45.43
CA ASN A 831 38.48 30.02 -44.04
C ASN A 831 39.41 28.78 -44.02
N GLY A 832 40.39 28.73 -44.96
CA GLY A 832 41.33 27.62 -45.03
C GLY A 832 40.79 26.33 -45.66
N LYS A 833 39.51 26.28 -45.98
CA LYS A 833 38.84 25.13 -46.64
C LYS A 833 38.67 25.41 -48.12
N THR A 834 38.89 24.39 -48.94
CA THR A 834 38.69 24.43 -50.39
C THR A 834 37.54 23.51 -50.75
N MET A 835 36.57 24.00 -51.50
CA MET A 835 35.39 23.22 -51.90
C MET A 835 35.08 23.40 -53.38
N LYS A 836 34.55 22.37 -54.06
CA LYS A 836 34.10 22.39 -55.45
C LYS A 836 32.63 22.78 -55.48
N VAL A 837 32.29 23.85 -56.21
CA VAL A 837 30.94 24.38 -56.33
C VAL A 837 30.52 24.42 -57.79
N ILE A 838 29.30 23.93 -58.08
CA ILE A 838 28.77 24.02 -59.45
C ILE A 838 27.76 25.18 -59.49
N ILE A 839 27.98 26.11 -60.36
CA ILE A 839 27.06 27.24 -60.60
C ILE A 839 26.39 26.98 -61.98
N LYS A 840 25.05 26.88 -61.86
CA LYS A 840 24.21 26.62 -63.03
C LYS A 840 24.03 27.82 -63.92
#